data_dbb07c855945ba428d55058af0ecc8f3
#
_entry.id   dbb07c855945ba428d55058af0ecc8f3
#
_cell.length_a   1.000
_cell.length_b   1.000
_cell.length_c   1.000
_cell.angle_alpha   90.00
_cell.angle_beta   90.00
_cell.angle_gamma   90.00
#
_symmetry.space_group_name_H-M   'P 1'
#
loop_
_entity.id
_entity.type
_entity.pdbx_description
1 polymer ?
#
loop_
_entity_poly.entity_id
_entity_poly.type
_entity_poly.pdbx_seq_one_letter_code
_entity_poly.pdbx_strand_id
1 'polypeptide(L)'
;MLTKPVVSWKRLYTNIKEEKNEYWNNVLFSSKTAATIRLIAEAVIKHKEKKICNIWLPDYYCVETESAFITEGIVLNYYPINNRFEPNWNWIKGELKSDIDIFVFVHYFGECLDASKARVFCNNKKALLIEDCAHILFEYGKIGKNGDFVLYSPYKFLGLLDGALVKCACKDDYKFIEEYLTEKLSCTNSNKKDIVLWCLKKTIQKFLKVNKKTTYTCEEHYAEATSLCVNHVISDKSFNILKSYTAEELREIAFLRRENLKMVDFIVTNICCDIEKRISSNNECPLFAVYSLENVTDKESIVKAITNAGLTVYYWPTLNSAIKGVTQSNTARLLSQNLIFISISQNIGLQEIAKLRKERVQASNDNMLINKVDNTKYKGDWDYVIENTDLANITQDWNYGDAKAISQNWRVDRYISYKNDKPIGIVQVLKKSFLGIDLITRINMGPIFIKEESNVGNELSMVEIIKKKYYRFIPMVYAPRTFMHPEAMTTLLSYGWKTLSIHGFPSGYISIPDDLDRFRSSLNSKWRNQLKLAEKSGYTLCDDEVDFNTIIEIYKEEQAEKNYKGVDQNLLLAIADMECSPFRIYHVKNSEGKMIAFDIFYKHGKSATYYVGWNDQEGRKYCMNNFLLYHGAIELKKEGVTKIDLGGIDAIKTESIAKFKMGMNPDVYRHMGEYYKL
;
A
#
# COMPACT_ATOMS: atom_id res chain seq x y z
N MET A 1 12.88 -13.85 14.23
CA MET A 1 11.96 -13.04 13.38
C MET A 1 10.94 -13.97 12.72
N LEU A 2 9.65 -13.59 12.68
CA LEU A 2 8.62 -14.37 11.99
C LEU A 2 8.69 -14.07 10.48
N THR A 3 9.28 -14.97 9.71
CA THR A 3 9.46 -14.78 8.26
C THR A 3 8.30 -15.32 7.42
N LYS A 4 7.43 -16.15 8.01
CA LYS A 4 6.23 -16.69 7.36
C LYS A 4 4.96 -16.04 7.92
N PRO A 5 3.92 -15.85 7.11
CA PRO A 5 2.64 -15.30 7.57
C PRO A 5 2.02 -16.15 8.68
N VAL A 6 1.39 -15.49 9.66
CA VAL A 6 0.71 -16.15 10.76
C VAL A 6 -0.65 -15.50 10.99
N VAL A 7 -1.68 -16.31 11.11
CA VAL A 7 -3.07 -15.89 11.36
C VAL A 7 -3.19 -15.19 12.73
N SER A 8 -4.08 -14.20 12.86
CA SER A 8 -4.34 -13.51 14.13
C SER A 8 -4.90 -14.49 15.19
N TRP A 9 -4.68 -14.19 16.49
CA TRP A 9 -5.25 -15.00 17.59
C TRP A 9 -6.76 -15.10 17.50
N LYS A 10 -7.44 -14.00 17.20
CA LYS A 10 -8.88 -13.95 17.00
C LYS A 10 -9.34 -14.96 15.95
N ARG A 11 -8.70 -14.99 14.78
CA ARG A 11 -9.05 -15.92 13.68
C ARG A 11 -8.67 -17.38 13.96
N LEU A 12 -7.66 -17.63 14.82
CA LEU A 12 -7.29 -18.98 15.19
C LEU A 12 -8.32 -19.64 16.10
N TYR A 13 -8.89 -18.89 17.06
CA TYR A 13 -9.66 -19.48 18.18
C TYR A 13 -11.12 -19.06 18.27
N THR A 14 -11.56 -18.08 17.49
CA THR A 14 -12.96 -17.66 17.47
C THR A 14 -13.61 -17.96 16.12
N ASN A 15 -14.92 -18.20 16.14
CA ASN A 15 -15.72 -18.18 14.92
C ASN A 15 -15.98 -16.72 14.55
N ILE A 16 -15.47 -16.31 13.39
CA ILE A 16 -15.60 -14.95 12.90
C ILE A 16 -16.71 -14.94 11.86
N LYS A 17 -17.50 -13.86 11.88
CA LYS A 17 -18.57 -13.65 10.90
C LYS A 17 -18.00 -13.56 9.49
N GLU A 18 -18.73 -14.08 8.52
CA GLU A 18 -18.44 -13.91 7.11
C GLU A 18 -18.55 -12.43 6.73
N GLU A 19 -17.57 -11.93 5.97
CA GLU A 19 -17.51 -10.55 5.51
C GLU A 19 -17.60 -10.50 3.99
N LYS A 20 -18.19 -9.44 3.44
CA LYS A 20 -18.20 -9.21 2.00
C LYS A 20 -16.81 -8.80 1.54
N ASN A 21 -16.29 -9.48 0.52
CA ASN A 21 -15.00 -9.20 -0.06
C ASN A 21 -15.09 -9.16 -1.59
N GLU A 22 -14.96 -7.98 -2.17
CA GLU A 22 -15.08 -7.77 -3.61
C GLU A 22 -14.06 -8.56 -4.44
N TYR A 23 -12.86 -8.81 -3.89
CA TYR A 23 -11.83 -9.58 -4.60
C TYR A 23 -12.16 -11.07 -4.71
N TRP A 24 -13.02 -11.58 -3.83
CA TRP A 24 -13.35 -13.01 -3.75
C TRP A 24 -14.82 -13.28 -4.05
N ASN A 25 -15.47 -12.39 -4.80
CA ASN A 25 -16.80 -12.63 -5.32
C ASN A 25 -16.76 -13.64 -6.48
N ASN A 26 -17.74 -14.51 -6.54
CA ASN A 26 -17.88 -15.52 -7.59
C ASN A 26 -16.66 -16.41 -7.78
N VAL A 27 -16.07 -16.89 -6.67
CA VAL A 27 -14.95 -17.84 -6.67
C VAL A 27 -15.36 -19.15 -6.03
N LEU A 28 -14.76 -20.24 -6.52
CA LEU A 28 -14.79 -21.54 -5.85
C LEU A 28 -13.57 -21.67 -4.94
N PHE A 29 -13.72 -22.40 -3.84
CA PHE A 29 -12.65 -22.61 -2.85
C PHE A 29 -12.11 -24.01 -2.96
N SER A 30 -10.79 -24.15 -3.08
CA SER A 30 -10.09 -25.45 -3.10
C SER A 30 -8.94 -25.47 -2.08
N SER A 31 -8.36 -26.62 -1.87
CA SER A 31 -7.21 -26.75 -0.95
C SER A 31 -5.95 -26.07 -1.48
N LYS A 32 -5.62 -26.30 -2.75
CA LYS A 32 -4.41 -25.85 -3.43
C LYS A 32 -4.68 -25.59 -4.92
N THR A 33 -3.95 -24.65 -5.53
CA THR A 33 -4.01 -24.41 -6.98
C THR A 33 -3.63 -25.64 -7.79
N ALA A 34 -2.63 -26.41 -7.34
CA ALA A 34 -2.21 -27.65 -7.96
C ALA A 34 -3.35 -28.70 -8.06
N ALA A 35 -4.09 -28.89 -6.95
CA ALA A 35 -5.25 -29.77 -6.94
C ALA A 35 -6.34 -29.30 -7.91
N THR A 36 -6.51 -27.98 -8.05
CA THR A 36 -7.47 -27.41 -8.99
C THR A 36 -7.09 -27.63 -10.45
N ILE A 37 -5.81 -27.41 -10.81
CA ILE A 37 -5.32 -27.68 -12.17
C ILE A 37 -5.53 -29.16 -12.54
N ARG A 38 -5.28 -30.05 -11.59
CA ARG A 38 -5.55 -31.48 -11.76
C ARG A 38 -7.04 -31.74 -12.03
N LEU A 39 -7.96 -31.19 -11.24
CA LEU A 39 -9.41 -31.34 -11.46
C LEU A 39 -9.83 -30.80 -12.82
N ILE A 40 -9.26 -29.66 -13.27
CA ILE A 40 -9.52 -29.12 -14.62
C ILE A 40 -9.07 -30.11 -15.69
N ALA A 41 -7.90 -30.72 -15.55
CA ALA A 41 -7.41 -31.73 -16.49
C ALA A 41 -8.28 -33.00 -16.50
N GLU A 42 -8.71 -33.48 -15.33
CA GLU A 42 -9.65 -34.61 -15.20
C GLU A 42 -10.99 -34.31 -15.88
N ALA A 43 -11.51 -33.07 -15.73
CA ALA A 43 -12.73 -32.64 -16.42
C ALA A 43 -12.55 -32.65 -17.96
N VAL A 44 -11.39 -32.18 -18.46
CA VAL A 44 -11.06 -32.20 -19.89
C VAL A 44 -10.99 -33.64 -20.41
N ILE A 45 -10.34 -34.55 -19.71
CA ILE A 45 -10.26 -35.96 -20.07
C ILE A 45 -11.67 -36.57 -20.16
N LYS A 46 -12.46 -36.39 -19.10
CA LYS A 46 -13.78 -37.00 -19.01
C LYS A 46 -14.75 -36.47 -20.08
N HIS A 47 -14.80 -35.15 -20.29
CA HIS A 47 -15.75 -34.54 -21.21
C HIS A 47 -15.39 -34.75 -22.69
N LYS A 48 -14.09 -34.67 -23.01
CA LYS A 48 -13.63 -34.85 -24.40
C LYS A 48 -13.37 -36.30 -24.76
N GLU A 49 -13.66 -37.27 -23.86
CA GLU A 49 -13.40 -38.70 -24.02
C GLU A 49 -11.97 -39.00 -24.46
N LYS A 50 -11.02 -38.15 -23.99
CA LYS A 50 -9.60 -38.30 -24.29
C LYS A 50 -8.94 -39.30 -23.35
N LYS A 51 -7.92 -39.99 -23.82
CA LYS A 51 -7.06 -40.81 -22.96
C LYS A 51 -6.02 -39.98 -22.24
N ILE A 52 -5.62 -38.85 -22.79
CA ILE A 52 -4.52 -38.00 -22.34
C ILE A 52 -4.91 -36.53 -22.39
N CYS A 53 -4.52 -35.80 -21.36
CA CYS A 53 -4.56 -34.33 -21.32
C CYS A 53 -3.13 -33.77 -21.28
N ASN A 54 -2.76 -32.97 -22.29
CA ASN A 54 -1.46 -32.32 -22.38
C ASN A 54 -1.47 -30.97 -21.69
N ILE A 55 -0.77 -30.83 -20.56
CA ILE A 55 -0.59 -29.59 -19.83
C ILE A 55 0.78 -29.01 -20.17
N TRP A 56 0.81 -27.75 -20.59
CA TRP A 56 2.03 -27.00 -20.84
C TRP A 56 2.31 -26.04 -19.71
N LEU A 57 3.43 -26.24 -19.01
CA LEU A 57 3.93 -25.43 -17.89
C LEU A 57 5.17 -24.65 -18.31
N PRO A 58 5.48 -23.50 -17.65
CA PRO A 58 6.80 -22.90 -17.79
C PRO A 58 7.88 -23.82 -17.21
N ASP A 59 9.09 -23.79 -17.75
CA ASP A 59 10.22 -24.58 -17.26
C ASP A 59 10.77 -24.08 -15.91
N TYR A 60 10.42 -22.88 -15.49
CA TYR A 60 10.67 -22.31 -14.16
C TYR A 60 9.44 -22.48 -13.28
N TYR A 61 9.16 -23.70 -12.84
CA TYR A 61 7.97 -24.04 -12.09
C TYR A 61 8.29 -24.85 -10.81
N CYS A 62 7.38 -24.81 -9.84
CA CYS A 62 7.57 -25.45 -8.55
C CYS A 62 7.32 -26.96 -8.64
N VAL A 63 8.34 -27.75 -8.32
CA VAL A 63 8.27 -29.21 -8.33
C VAL A 63 7.16 -29.78 -7.43
N GLU A 64 6.86 -29.09 -6.32
CA GLU A 64 5.74 -29.48 -5.43
C GLU A 64 4.38 -29.38 -6.15
N THR A 65 4.22 -28.41 -7.05
CA THR A 65 2.98 -28.26 -7.83
C THR A 65 2.92 -29.31 -8.93
N GLU A 66 4.03 -29.61 -9.58
CA GLU A 66 4.12 -30.64 -10.63
C GLU A 66 3.79 -32.03 -10.11
N SER A 67 4.24 -32.36 -8.90
CA SER A 67 3.99 -33.68 -8.29
C SER A 67 2.49 -33.98 -8.13
N ALA A 68 1.65 -32.94 -8.02
CA ALA A 68 0.20 -33.07 -7.97
C ALA A 68 -0.41 -33.59 -9.29
N PHE A 69 0.30 -33.42 -10.40
CA PHE A 69 -0.19 -33.78 -11.74
C PHE A 69 0.28 -35.20 -12.16
N ILE A 70 1.08 -35.86 -11.34
CA ILE A 70 1.55 -37.23 -11.61
C ILE A 70 0.37 -38.20 -11.38
N THR A 71 -0.50 -38.29 -12.36
CA THR A 71 -1.65 -39.20 -12.40
C THR A 71 -1.81 -39.77 -13.80
N GLU A 72 -2.50 -40.90 -13.90
CA GLU A 72 -2.82 -41.52 -15.19
C GLU A 72 -3.59 -40.53 -16.07
N GLY A 73 -3.19 -40.42 -17.32
CA GLY A 73 -3.84 -39.57 -18.32
C GLY A 73 -3.39 -38.12 -18.35
N ILE A 74 -2.52 -37.65 -17.44
CA ILE A 74 -1.96 -36.27 -17.51
C ILE A 74 -0.51 -36.36 -18.00
N VAL A 75 -0.20 -35.60 -19.06
CA VAL A 75 1.14 -35.45 -19.62
C VAL A 75 1.62 -34.03 -19.45
N LEU A 76 2.76 -33.84 -18.76
CA LEU A 76 3.39 -32.57 -18.57
C LEU A 76 4.39 -32.26 -19.66
N ASN A 77 4.27 -31.08 -20.23
CA ASN A 77 5.19 -30.50 -21.20
C ASN A 77 5.68 -29.15 -20.70
N TYR A 78 6.85 -28.72 -21.14
CA TYR A 78 7.46 -27.49 -20.66
C TYR A 78 7.79 -26.54 -21.79
N TYR A 79 7.56 -25.24 -21.58
CA TYR A 79 8.03 -24.18 -22.44
C TYR A 79 9.03 -23.30 -21.70
N PRO A 80 10.07 -22.78 -22.37
CA PRO A 80 11.05 -21.92 -21.74
C PRO A 80 10.50 -20.54 -21.46
N ILE A 81 10.95 -19.93 -20.35
CA ILE A 81 10.73 -18.52 -20.06
C ILE A 81 11.95 -17.67 -20.38
N ASN A 82 11.74 -16.36 -20.49
CA ASN A 82 12.79 -15.37 -20.62
C ASN A 82 13.22 -14.80 -19.25
N ASN A 83 14.23 -13.93 -19.23
CA ASN A 83 14.71 -13.27 -18.00
C ASN A 83 13.69 -12.33 -17.33
N ARG A 84 12.57 -12.01 -17.99
CA ARG A 84 11.45 -11.23 -17.43
C ARG A 84 10.32 -12.10 -16.92
N PHE A 85 10.56 -13.40 -16.76
CA PHE A 85 9.56 -14.40 -16.36
C PHE A 85 8.38 -14.54 -17.32
N GLU A 86 8.49 -14.09 -18.56
CA GLU A 86 7.47 -14.26 -19.59
C GLU A 86 7.77 -15.51 -20.45
N PRO A 87 6.74 -16.14 -21.04
CA PRO A 87 6.95 -17.21 -22.02
C PRO A 87 7.87 -16.76 -23.17
N ASN A 88 8.82 -17.61 -23.54
CA ASN A 88 9.66 -17.36 -24.73
C ASN A 88 8.84 -17.57 -26.01
N TRP A 89 8.13 -16.53 -26.45
CA TRP A 89 7.23 -16.60 -27.57
C TRP A 89 7.90 -16.95 -28.92
N ASN A 90 9.20 -16.70 -29.08
CA ASN A 90 9.92 -17.08 -30.28
C ASN A 90 10.10 -18.59 -30.33
N TRP A 91 10.48 -19.19 -29.22
CA TRP A 91 10.55 -20.65 -29.10
C TRP A 91 9.18 -21.32 -29.26
N ILE A 92 8.17 -20.80 -28.57
CA ILE A 92 6.79 -21.33 -28.63
C ILE A 92 6.26 -21.36 -30.06
N LYS A 93 6.48 -20.31 -30.84
CA LYS A 93 6.02 -20.22 -32.24
C LYS A 93 6.79 -21.16 -33.16
N GLY A 94 8.06 -21.36 -32.95
CA GLY A 94 8.94 -22.17 -33.80
C GLY A 94 8.88 -23.67 -33.50
N GLU A 95 8.98 -24.03 -32.23
CA GLU A 95 9.26 -25.41 -31.80
C GLU A 95 8.03 -26.17 -31.25
N LEU A 96 6.96 -25.46 -30.84
CA LEU A 96 5.83 -26.07 -30.21
C LEU A 96 4.88 -26.69 -31.24
N LYS A 97 5.15 -27.94 -31.64
CA LYS A 97 4.39 -28.72 -32.65
C LYS A 97 3.36 -29.67 -32.04
N SER A 98 3.47 -29.98 -30.74
CA SER A 98 2.60 -30.95 -30.06
C SER A 98 1.26 -30.37 -29.68
N ASP A 99 0.30 -31.24 -29.43
CA ASP A 99 -1.04 -30.91 -28.98
C ASP A 99 -1.00 -30.22 -27.61
N ILE A 100 -1.89 -29.25 -27.43
CA ILE A 100 -2.06 -28.50 -26.19
C ILE A 100 -3.52 -28.58 -25.79
N ASP A 101 -3.78 -29.09 -24.58
CA ASP A 101 -5.12 -29.00 -24.00
C ASP A 101 -5.21 -27.84 -23.00
N ILE A 102 -4.16 -27.67 -22.20
CA ILE A 102 -4.08 -26.63 -21.15
C ILE A 102 -2.74 -25.93 -21.27
N PHE A 103 -2.77 -24.60 -21.30
CA PHE A 103 -1.59 -23.75 -21.21
C PHE A 103 -1.63 -22.96 -19.90
N VAL A 104 -0.64 -23.10 -19.04
CA VAL A 104 -0.54 -22.42 -17.75
C VAL A 104 0.38 -21.23 -17.86
N PHE A 105 -0.15 -20.02 -17.66
CA PHE A 105 0.60 -18.77 -17.62
C PHE A 105 0.78 -18.34 -16.16
N VAL A 106 2.00 -18.10 -15.71
CA VAL A 106 2.30 -17.82 -14.29
C VAL A 106 2.62 -16.34 -14.08
N HIS A 107 1.95 -15.71 -13.09
CA HIS A 107 2.32 -14.40 -12.55
C HIS A 107 3.29 -14.58 -11.38
N TYR A 108 4.59 -14.36 -11.63
CA TYR A 108 5.63 -14.62 -10.63
C TYR A 108 5.73 -13.51 -9.58
N PHE A 109 5.85 -13.88 -8.32
CA PHE A 109 6.24 -13.06 -7.15
C PHE A 109 5.38 -11.81 -6.89
N GLY A 110 4.21 -11.72 -7.47
CA GLY A 110 3.35 -10.55 -7.40
C GLY A 110 3.44 -9.64 -8.63
N GLU A 111 4.29 -9.96 -9.64
CA GLU A 111 4.40 -9.14 -10.85
C GLU A 111 3.16 -9.24 -11.73
N CYS A 112 2.71 -8.09 -12.23
CA CYS A 112 1.57 -7.99 -13.16
C CYS A 112 2.06 -8.22 -14.61
N LEU A 113 2.19 -9.49 -15.00
CA LEU A 113 2.56 -9.85 -16.37
C LEU A 113 1.34 -9.77 -17.31
N ASP A 114 1.59 -9.54 -18.60
CA ASP A 114 0.54 -9.44 -19.61
C ASP A 114 0.27 -10.79 -20.29
N ALA A 115 -0.83 -11.44 -19.92
CA ALA A 115 -1.24 -12.72 -20.49
C ALA A 115 -1.97 -12.62 -21.85
N SER A 116 -2.10 -11.43 -22.47
CA SER A 116 -2.83 -11.24 -23.73
C SER A 116 -2.27 -12.07 -24.87
N LYS A 117 -0.94 -12.20 -24.97
CA LYS A 117 -0.29 -13.06 -25.98
C LYS A 117 -0.60 -14.54 -25.75
N ALA A 118 -0.68 -14.97 -24.48
CA ALA A 118 -1.07 -16.33 -24.14
C ALA A 118 -2.52 -16.60 -24.54
N ARG A 119 -3.41 -15.62 -24.34
CA ARG A 119 -4.82 -15.71 -24.79
C ARG A 119 -4.92 -15.91 -26.29
N VAL A 120 -4.24 -15.07 -27.08
CA VAL A 120 -4.23 -15.19 -28.55
C VAL A 120 -3.68 -16.57 -28.99
N PHE A 121 -2.61 -17.01 -28.37
CA PHE A 121 -2.02 -18.32 -28.64
C PHE A 121 -2.99 -19.47 -28.34
N CYS A 122 -3.62 -19.47 -27.17
CA CYS A 122 -4.59 -20.50 -26.77
C CYS A 122 -5.84 -20.50 -27.69
N ASN A 123 -6.32 -19.34 -28.11
CA ASN A 123 -7.45 -19.26 -29.07
C ASN A 123 -7.07 -19.95 -30.40
N ASN A 124 -5.87 -19.70 -30.92
CA ASN A 124 -5.42 -20.30 -32.17
C ASN A 124 -5.22 -21.82 -32.07
N LYS A 125 -4.83 -22.32 -30.90
CA LYS A 125 -4.61 -23.74 -30.61
C LYS A 125 -5.86 -24.46 -30.08
N LYS A 126 -6.97 -23.74 -29.83
CA LYS A 126 -8.16 -24.24 -29.13
C LYS A 126 -7.84 -24.86 -27.77
N ALA A 127 -6.84 -24.31 -27.11
CA ALA A 127 -6.38 -24.71 -25.80
C ALA A 127 -7.00 -23.83 -24.71
N LEU A 128 -7.13 -24.40 -23.52
CA LEU A 128 -7.58 -23.72 -22.32
C LEU A 128 -6.42 -22.92 -21.71
N LEU A 129 -6.66 -21.66 -21.34
CA LEU A 129 -5.68 -20.82 -20.65
C LEU A 129 -5.97 -20.77 -19.15
N ILE A 130 -5.01 -21.18 -18.35
CA ILE A 130 -5.00 -20.98 -16.90
C ILE A 130 -4.03 -19.84 -16.56
N GLU A 131 -4.50 -18.79 -15.90
CA GLU A 131 -3.62 -17.83 -15.23
C GLU A 131 -3.33 -18.34 -13.82
N ASP A 132 -2.10 -18.81 -13.59
CA ASP A 132 -1.62 -19.21 -12.25
C ASP A 132 -1.16 -17.98 -11.48
N CYS A 133 -2.06 -17.48 -10.65
CA CYS A 133 -1.87 -16.35 -9.75
C CYS A 133 -1.53 -16.81 -8.32
N ALA A 134 -0.86 -17.95 -8.15
CA ALA A 134 -0.49 -18.47 -6.82
C ALA A 134 0.42 -17.54 -6.02
N HIS A 135 1.09 -16.60 -6.68
CA HIS A 135 1.93 -15.57 -6.07
C HIS A 135 1.24 -14.19 -6.02
N ILE A 136 -0.08 -14.14 -6.21
CA ILE A 136 -0.92 -12.96 -6.19
C ILE A 136 -1.95 -13.12 -5.07
N LEU A 137 -2.17 -12.06 -4.28
CA LEU A 137 -3.17 -12.08 -3.20
C LEU A 137 -4.58 -11.74 -3.69
N PHE A 138 -4.68 -10.77 -4.58
CA PHE A 138 -5.94 -10.30 -5.20
C PHE A 138 -5.68 -9.72 -6.59
N GLU A 139 -6.74 -9.58 -7.37
CA GLU A 139 -6.68 -9.07 -8.74
C GLU A 139 -6.28 -7.59 -8.78
N TYR A 140 -5.31 -7.23 -9.63
CA TYR A 140 -4.96 -5.85 -9.95
C TYR A 140 -4.33 -5.75 -11.35
N GLY A 141 -4.42 -4.56 -11.97
CA GLY A 141 -3.87 -4.32 -13.30
C GLY A 141 -4.41 -5.26 -14.37
N LYS A 142 -3.51 -6.01 -15.02
CA LYS A 142 -3.84 -6.97 -16.09
C LYS A 142 -4.01 -8.41 -15.59
N ILE A 143 -3.80 -8.67 -14.31
CA ILE A 143 -3.86 -10.00 -13.69
C ILE A 143 -5.31 -10.53 -13.77
N GLY A 144 -5.48 -11.78 -14.17
CA GLY A 144 -6.77 -12.46 -14.20
C GLY A 144 -7.75 -11.95 -15.26
N LYS A 145 -7.26 -11.25 -16.29
CA LYS A 145 -8.11 -10.68 -17.35
C LYS A 145 -8.23 -11.54 -18.60
N ASN A 146 -7.37 -12.54 -18.77
CA ASN A 146 -7.25 -13.30 -20.00
C ASN A 146 -7.50 -14.81 -19.83
N GLY A 147 -7.32 -15.36 -18.62
CA GLY A 147 -7.50 -16.78 -18.34
C GLY A 147 -8.95 -17.23 -18.46
N ASP A 148 -9.17 -18.46 -18.92
CA ASP A 148 -10.47 -19.14 -18.79
C ASP A 148 -10.69 -19.52 -17.31
N PHE A 149 -9.60 -19.85 -16.62
CA PHE A 149 -9.53 -20.03 -15.16
C PHE A 149 -8.39 -19.22 -14.58
N VAL A 150 -8.65 -18.56 -13.45
CA VAL A 150 -7.66 -17.78 -12.71
C VAL A 150 -7.54 -18.34 -11.29
N LEU A 151 -6.35 -18.75 -10.92
CA LEU A 151 -6.09 -19.49 -9.67
C LEU A 151 -5.25 -18.67 -8.70
N TYR A 152 -5.76 -18.39 -7.50
CA TYR A 152 -5.05 -17.67 -6.44
C TYR A 152 -4.71 -18.59 -5.27
N SER A 153 -3.61 -18.30 -4.55
CA SER A 153 -3.20 -19.04 -3.35
C SER A 153 -3.07 -18.13 -2.13
N PRO A 154 -4.16 -17.56 -1.61
CA PRO A 154 -4.11 -16.64 -0.47
C PRO A 154 -3.48 -17.27 0.77
N TYR A 155 -3.46 -18.59 0.92
CA TYR A 155 -2.80 -19.27 2.03
C TYR A 155 -1.30 -18.92 2.16
N LYS A 156 -0.62 -18.60 1.04
CA LYS A 156 0.79 -18.19 1.03
C LYS A 156 0.99 -16.82 1.71
N PHE A 157 0.00 -15.94 1.63
CA PHE A 157 0.01 -14.61 2.22
C PHE A 157 -0.58 -14.57 3.63
N LEU A 158 -1.58 -15.38 3.89
CA LEU A 158 -2.34 -15.35 5.14
C LEU A 158 -1.89 -16.41 6.16
N GLY A 159 -1.01 -17.33 5.73
CA GLY A 159 -0.44 -18.36 6.61
C GLY A 159 -1.44 -19.43 7.05
N LEU A 160 -2.42 -19.74 6.21
CA LEU A 160 -3.43 -20.77 6.43
C LEU A 160 -2.87 -22.18 6.25
N LEU A 161 -3.64 -23.19 6.64
CA LEU A 161 -3.30 -24.60 6.44
C LEU A 161 -3.29 -24.94 4.94
N ASP A 162 -4.34 -24.53 4.26
CA ASP A 162 -4.62 -24.65 2.83
C ASP A 162 -5.46 -23.47 2.37
N GLY A 163 -5.90 -23.42 1.12
CA GLY A 163 -6.81 -22.41 0.62
C GLY A 163 -6.32 -21.78 -0.67
N ALA A 164 -6.95 -22.20 -1.75
CA ALA A 164 -6.86 -21.62 -3.08
C ALA A 164 -8.24 -21.12 -3.52
N LEU A 165 -8.25 -20.16 -4.42
CA LEU A 165 -9.45 -19.59 -5.02
C LEU A 165 -9.41 -19.85 -6.51
N VAL A 166 -10.55 -20.20 -7.08
CA VAL A 166 -10.75 -20.44 -8.50
C VAL A 166 -11.77 -19.46 -9.02
N LYS A 167 -11.36 -18.54 -9.88
CA LYS A 167 -12.27 -17.66 -10.62
C LYS A 167 -12.49 -18.25 -12.02
N CYS A 168 -13.73 -18.53 -12.34
CA CYS A 168 -14.13 -19.01 -13.66
C CYS A 168 -14.54 -17.81 -14.50
N ALA A 169 -13.85 -17.60 -15.63
CA ALA A 169 -14.22 -16.59 -16.64
C ALA A 169 -14.73 -17.30 -17.89
N CYS A 170 -15.45 -18.42 -17.68
CA CYS A 170 -15.76 -19.39 -18.73
C CYS A 170 -16.64 -18.83 -19.82
N LYS A 171 -16.18 -19.05 -21.04
CA LYS A 171 -17.02 -19.08 -22.23
C LYS A 171 -17.89 -20.37 -22.21
N ASP A 172 -18.97 -20.38 -22.94
CA ASP A 172 -19.88 -21.52 -23.01
C ASP A 172 -19.18 -22.86 -23.30
N ASP A 173 -18.07 -22.82 -24.05
CA ASP A 173 -17.24 -23.98 -24.41
C ASP A 173 -16.60 -24.74 -23.21
N TYR A 174 -16.48 -24.10 -22.05
CA TYR A 174 -15.82 -24.68 -20.85
C TYR A 174 -16.74 -24.75 -19.63
N LYS A 175 -18.02 -24.52 -19.80
CA LYS A 175 -19.01 -24.53 -18.71
C LYS A 175 -19.04 -25.88 -17.99
N PHE A 176 -18.83 -26.98 -18.70
CA PHE A 176 -18.73 -28.33 -18.12
C PHE A 176 -17.61 -28.46 -17.09
N ILE A 177 -16.50 -27.71 -17.23
CA ILE A 177 -15.41 -27.70 -16.25
C ILE A 177 -15.86 -26.96 -14.99
N GLU A 178 -16.53 -25.82 -15.14
CA GLU A 178 -17.07 -25.08 -14.00
C GLU A 178 -18.08 -25.90 -13.22
N GLU A 179 -18.97 -26.62 -13.90
CA GLU A 179 -19.92 -27.54 -13.29
C GLU A 179 -19.22 -28.68 -12.54
N TYR A 180 -18.19 -29.29 -13.18
CA TYR A 180 -17.37 -30.33 -12.55
C TYR A 180 -16.64 -29.82 -11.31
N LEU A 181 -16.02 -28.65 -11.38
CA LEU A 181 -15.35 -28.02 -10.24
C LEU A 181 -16.34 -27.69 -9.13
N THR A 182 -17.51 -27.18 -9.46
CA THR A 182 -18.58 -26.85 -8.49
C THR A 182 -19.02 -28.11 -7.76
N GLU A 183 -19.23 -29.22 -8.46
CA GLU A 183 -19.55 -30.52 -7.84
C GLU A 183 -18.45 -30.98 -6.89
N LYS A 184 -17.18 -30.97 -7.34
CA LYS A 184 -16.02 -31.49 -6.58
C LYS A 184 -15.63 -30.62 -5.40
N LEU A 185 -15.90 -29.30 -5.44
CA LEU A 185 -15.50 -28.33 -4.44
C LEU A 185 -16.70 -27.83 -3.58
N SER A 186 -17.86 -28.49 -3.68
CA SER A 186 -19.10 -28.08 -2.96
C SER A 186 -19.06 -28.26 -1.45
N CYS A 187 -18.11 -29.02 -0.93
CA CYS A 187 -17.98 -29.31 0.51
C CYS A 187 -16.65 -28.81 1.06
N THR A 188 -16.51 -28.84 2.37
CA THR A 188 -15.26 -28.56 3.10
C THR A 188 -14.78 -29.80 3.84
N ASN A 189 -13.49 -29.85 4.14
CA ASN A 189 -12.88 -30.97 4.85
C ASN A 189 -12.78 -30.65 6.35
N SER A 190 -13.43 -31.48 7.18
CA SER A 190 -13.48 -31.34 8.63
C SER A 190 -12.46 -32.21 9.37
N ASN A 191 -11.29 -32.53 8.77
CA ASN A 191 -10.24 -33.28 9.46
C ASN A 191 -9.73 -32.54 10.71
N LYS A 192 -10.34 -32.83 11.86
CA LYS A 192 -10.05 -32.18 13.13
C LYS A 192 -8.59 -32.34 13.58
N LYS A 193 -7.96 -33.48 13.26
CA LYS A 193 -6.58 -33.76 13.68
C LYS A 193 -5.59 -32.79 13.02
N ASP A 194 -5.68 -32.61 11.72
CA ASP A 194 -4.78 -31.72 10.99
C ASP A 194 -5.00 -30.26 11.37
N ILE A 195 -6.27 -29.86 11.57
CA ILE A 195 -6.63 -28.52 12.02
C ILE A 195 -6.04 -28.22 13.40
N VAL A 196 -6.17 -29.15 14.37
CA VAL A 196 -5.63 -28.99 15.73
C VAL A 196 -4.11 -28.91 15.70
N LEU A 197 -3.44 -29.79 14.99
CA LEU A 197 -1.97 -29.78 14.84
C LEU A 197 -1.49 -28.46 14.19
N TRP A 198 -2.19 -28.00 13.19
CA TRP A 198 -1.87 -26.69 12.56
C TRP A 198 -2.07 -25.52 13.53
N CYS A 199 -3.18 -25.49 14.28
CA CYS A 199 -3.42 -24.45 15.28
C CYS A 199 -2.31 -24.44 16.36
N LEU A 200 -1.92 -25.62 16.88
CA LEU A 200 -0.83 -25.75 17.84
C LEU A 200 0.51 -25.24 17.24
N LYS A 201 0.83 -25.64 16.02
CA LYS A 201 2.03 -25.17 15.31
C LYS A 201 2.04 -23.65 15.16
N LYS A 202 0.91 -23.02 14.77
CA LYS A 202 0.78 -21.58 14.63
C LYS A 202 0.89 -20.85 15.97
N THR A 203 0.35 -21.45 17.03
CA THR A 203 0.49 -20.95 18.40
C THR A 203 1.93 -20.91 18.84
N ILE A 204 2.65 -22.01 18.69
CA ILE A 204 4.07 -22.10 19.02
C ILE A 204 4.90 -21.13 18.18
N GLN A 205 4.65 -20.99 16.88
CA GLN A 205 5.31 -20.01 16.02
C GLN A 205 5.15 -18.58 16.50
N LYS A 206 3.94 -18.23 16.98
CA LYS A 206 3.67 -16.88 17.53
C LYS A 206 4.39 -16.62 18.85
N PHE A 207 4.38 -17.58 19.76
CA PHE A 207 5.04 -17.43 21.06
C PHE A 207 6.55 -17.37 20.95
N LEU A 208 7.12 -18.32 20.24
CA LEU A 208 8.58 -18.44 20.15
C LEU A 208 9.20 -17.52 19.10
N LYS A 209 8.37 -16.90 18.25
CA LYS A 209 8.82 -16.11 17.06
C LYS A 209 9.85 -16.87 16.21
N VAL A 210 9.75 -18.19 16.16
CA VAL A 210 10.67 -19.09 15.45
C VAL A 210 9.99 -19.71 14.25
N ASN A 211 10.67 -19.71 13.11
CA ASN A 211 10.31 -20.54 11.96
C ASN A 211 11.17 -21.78 11.94
N LYS A 212 10.55 -22.91 11.62
CA LYS A 212 11.33 -24.13 11.33
C LYS A 212 12.22 -23.84 10.10
N LYS A 213 13.53 -24.01 10.23
CA LYS A 213 14.43 -24.01 9.06
C LYS A 213 14.01 -25.16 8.16
N THR A 214 13.47 -24.88 7.01
CA THR A 214 13.12 -25.87 6.01
C THR A 214 14.12 -25.77 4.87
N THR A 215 15.24 -26.43 5.01
CA THR A 215 16.03 -26.90 3.86
C THR A 215 15.51 -28.29 3.55
N TYR A 216 14.60 -28.43 2.60
CA TYR A 216 14.15 -29.73 2.12
C TYR A 216 15.01 -30.16 0.97
N THR A 217 15.28 -31.46 0.87
CA THR A 217 15.79 -32.10 -0.35
C THR A 217 14.68 -32.20 -1.40
N CYS A 218 15.03 -32.35 -2.67
CA CYS A 218 14.04 -32.44 -3.75
C CYS A 218 13.10 -33.67 -3.55
N GLU A 219 13.61 -34.76 -3.00
CA GLU A 219 12.86 -35.99 -2.74
C GLU A 219 11.87 -35.85 -1.58
N GLU A 220 12.22 -35.13 -0.50
CA GLU A 220 11.32 -34.83 0.60
C GLU A 220 10.16 -33.94 0.15
N HIS A 221 10.41 -33.00 -0.77
CA HIS A 221 9.37 -32.15 -1.37
C HIS A 221 8.37 -32.95 -2.20
N TYR A 222 8.82 -33.93 -2.98
CA TYR A 222 7.95 -34.85 -3.74
C TYR A 222 7.05 -35.69 -2.81
N ALA A 223 7.58 -36.22 -1.74
CA ALA A 223 6.83 -37.05 -0.79
C ALA A 223 5.78 -36.25 -0.02
N GLU A 224 6.11 -35.02 0.41
CA GLU A 224 5.18 -34.12 1.11
C GLU A 224 4.07 -33.62 0.16
N ALA A 225 4.40 -33.31 -1.08
CA ALA A 225 3.45 -32.82 -2.07
C ALA A 225 2.44 -33.90 -2.50
N THR A 226 2.90 -35.16 -2.72
CA THR A 226 2.00 -36.28 -3.05
C THR A 226 1.01 -36.59 -1.94
N SER A 227 1.39 -36.46 -0.67
CA SER A 227 0.48 -36.62 0.47
C SER A 227 -0.56 -35.48 0.60
N LEU A 228 -0.21 -34.29 0.18
CA LEU A 228 -1.09 -33.10 0.25
C LEU A 228 -2.10 -33.02 -0.91
N CYS A 229 -1.82 -33.67 -2.03
CA CYS A 229 -2.62 -33.58 -3.25
C CYS A 229 -3.79 -34.55 -3.34
N VAL A 230 -3.93 -35.46 -2.40
CA VAL A 230 -5.07 -36.39 -2.34
C VAL A 230 -6.38 -35.66 -2.00
N ASN A 231 -6.29 -34.54 -1.30
CA ASN A 231 -7.47 -33.79 -0.89
C ASN A 231 -7.58 -32.47 -1.65
N HIS A 232 -8.54 -32.35 -2.58
CA HIS A 232 -8.82 -31.14 -3.34
C HIS A 232 -9.75 -30.15 -2.61
N VAL A 233 -10.39 -30.61 -1.53
CA VAL A 233 -11.38 -29.86 -0.77
C VAL A 233 -10.68 -29.02 0.31
N ILE A 234 -11.04 -27.76 0.44
CA ILE A 234 -10.50 -26.86 1.45
C ILE A 234 -10.90 -27.29 2.87
N SER A 235 -10.03 -27.07 3.85
CA SER A 235 -10.37 -27.30 5.26
C SER A 235 -11.39 -26.29 5.78
N ASP A 236 -12.33 -26.75 6.62
CA ASP A 236 -13.36 -25.89 7.26
C ASP A 236 -12.74 -24.65 7.90
N LYS A 237 -11.63 -24.84 8.61
CA LYS A 237 -10.97 -23.73 9.32
C LYS A 237 -10.41 -22.68 8.37
N SER A 238 -9.74 -23.10 7.30
CA SER A 238 -9.19 -22.18 6.29
C SER A 238 -10.31 -21.46 5.55
N PHE A 239 -11.37 -22.16 5.17
CA PHE A 239 -12.54 -21.60 4.52
C PHE A 239 -13.17 -20.48 5.35
N ASN A 240 -13.46 -20.74 6.63
CA ASN A 240 -14.05 -19.75 7.53
C ASN A 240 -13.12 -18.56 7.76
N ILE A 241 -11.81 -18.78 7.86
CA ILE A 241 -10.84 -17.70 8.01
C ILE A 241 -10.77 -16.85 6.72
N LEU A 242 -10.75 -17.47 5.54
CA LEU A 242 -10.74 -16.73 4.27
C LEU A 242 -11.98 -15.84 4.16
N LYS A 243 -13.16 -16.37 4.41
CA LYS A 243 -14.41 -15.61 4.35
C LYS A 243 -14.51 -14.48 5.40
N SER A 244 -13.65 -14.46 6.40
CA SER A 244 -13.60 -13.40 7.41
C SER A 244 -12.74 -12.20 7.05
N TYR A 245 -12.02 -12.22 5.93
CA TYR A 245 -11.18 -11.10 5.49
C TYR A 245 -11.99 -10.11 4.64
N THR A 246 -11.93 -8.84 5.01
CA THR A 246 -12.44 -7.75 4.18
C THR A 246 -11.43 -7.37 3.08
N ALA A 247 -11.90 -6.70 2.04
CA ALA A 247 -11.01 -6.16 1.01
C ALA A 247 -10.03 -5.12 1.60
N GLU A 248 -10.46 -4.34 2.61
CA GLU A 248 -9.60 -3.36 3.29
C GLU A 248 -8.44 -4.05 4.01
N GLU A 249 -8.68 -5.13 4.74
CA GLU A 249 -7.64 -5.89 5.42
C GLU A 249 -6.63 -6.50 4.42
N LEU A 250 -7.08 -6.95 3.25
CA LEU A 250 -6.18 -7.44 2.21
C LEU A 250 -5.30 -6.32 1.63
N ARG A 251 -5.87 -5.12 1.43
CA ARG A 251 -5.10 -3.93 1.03
C ARG A 251 -4.11 -3.50 2.11
N GLU A 252 -4.46 -3.61 3.38
CA GLU A 252 -3.54 -3.37 4.49
C GLU A 252 -2.35 -4.35 4.46
N ILE A 253 -2.61 -5.63 4.26
CA ILE A 253 -1.56 -6.64 4.10
C ILE A 253 -0.63 -6.28 2.93
N ALA A 254 -1.18 -5.91 1.79
CA ALA A 254 -0.42 -5.49 0.62
C ALA A 254 0.45 -4.26 0.93
N PHE A 255 -0.10 -3.25 1.60
CA PHE A 255 0.64 -2.07 2.04
C PHE A 255 1.83 -2.45 2.93
N LEU A 256 1.61 -3.24 3.98
CA LEU A 256 2.67 -3.69 4.89
C LEU A 256 3.79 -4.41 4.17
N ARG A 257 3.46 -5.26 3.21
CA ARG A 257 4.45 -6.00 2.42
C ARG A 257 5.26 -5.07 1.53
N ARG A 258 4.65 -4.05 0.92
CA ARG A 258 5.38 -3.03 0.16
C ARG A 258 6.34 -2.22 1.04
N GLU A 259 5.90 -1.83 2.23
CA GLU A 259 6.77 -1.10 3.16
C GLU A 259 7.95 -1.96 3.65
N ASN A 260 7.69 -3.23 3.95
CA ASN A 260 8.75 -4.18 4.28
C ASN A 260 9.71 -4.38 3.09
N LEU A 261 9.20 -4.40 1.86
CA LEU A 261 10.04 -4.48 0.65
C LEU A 261 11.00 -3.28 0.58
N LYS A 262 10.51 -2.06 0.74
CA LYS A 262 11.34 -0.85 0.73
C LYS A 262 12.45 -0.90 1.80
N MET A 263 12.12 -1.39 3.00
CA MET A 263 13.09 -1.53 4.08
C MET A 263 14.14 -2.60 3.78
N VAL A 264 13.73 -3.73 3.22
CA VAL A 264 14.65 -4.80 2.84
C VAL A 264 15.53 -4.34 1.67
N ASP A 265 14.95 -3.66 0.67
CA ASP A 265 15.72 -3.08 -0.44
C ASP A 265 16.83 -2.17 0.07
N PHE A 266 16.49 -1.25 0.98
CA PHE A 266 17.47 -0.35 1.58
C PHE A 266 18.63 -1.10 2.27
N ILE A 267 18.33 -2.15 3.04
CA ILE A 267 19.36 -2.93 3.74
C ILE A 267 20.23 -3.69 2.72
N VAL A 268 19.60 -4.33 1.75
CA VAL A 268 20.30 -5.20 0.78
C VAL A 268 21.19 -4.37 -0.15
N THR A 269 20.71 -3.23 -0.66
CA THR A 269 21.50 -2.36 -1.52
C THR A 269 22.68 -1.70 -0.80
N ASN A 270 22.57 -1.45 0.49
CA ASN A 270 23.70 -0.99 1.31
C ASN A 270 24.74 -2.08 1.59
N ILE A 271 24.36 -3.37 1.53
CA ILE A 271 25.30 -4.49 1.64
C ILE A 271 26.03 -4.73 0.32
N CYS A 272 25.31 -4.64 -0.81
CA CYS A 272 25.85 -4.86 -2.13
C CYS A 272 25.12 -3.98 -3.15
N CYS A 273 25.82 -2.98 -3.69
CA CYS A 273 25.27 -2.06 -4.71
C CYS A 273 25.05 -2.74 -6.07
N ASP A 274 25.79 -3.82 -6.36
CA ASP A 274 25.74 -4.53 -7.64
C ASP A 274 24.63 -5.59 -7.70
N ILE A 275 23.88 -5.78 -6.60
CA ILE A 275 22.78 -6.72 -6.56
C ILE A 275 21.57 -6.18 -7.34
N GLU A 276 21.10 -6.95 -8.30
CA GLU A 276 19.96 -6.55 -9.12
C GLU A 276 18.63 -6.92 -8.48
N LYS A 277 17.76 -5.94 -8.26
CA LYS A 277 16.38 -6.17 -7.83
C LYS A 277 15.54 -6.70 -8.99
N ARG A 278 14.76 -7.76 -8.75
CA ARG A 278 13.97 -8.46 -9.78
C ARG A 278 12.45 -8.25 -9.65
N ILE A 279 12.02 -7.39 -8.75
CA ILE A 279 10.60 -7.04 -8.56
C ILE A 279 10.40 -5.58 -8.89
N SER A 280 9.31 -5.25 -9.63
CA SER A 280 9.02 -3.88 -10.00
C SER A 280 8.52 -3.06 -8.78
N SER A 281 8.71 -1.74 -8.85
CA SER A 281 8.16 -0.80 -7.87
C SER A 281 6.62 -0.72 -7.92
N ASN A 282 6.01 -1.14 -9.03
CA ASN A 282 4.57 -1.12 -9.27
C ASN A 282 3.85 -2.40 -8.78
N ASN A 283 4.57 -3.32 -8.15
CA ASN A 283 3.99 -4.52 -7.57
C ASN A 283 3.08 -4.17 -6.40
N GLU A 284 1.77 -4.42 -6.54
CA GLU A 284 0.76 -4.07 -5.54
C GLU A 284 0.89 -4.86 -4.24
N CYS A 285 1.22 -6.16 -4.34
CA CYS A 285 1.34 -7.04 -3.18
C CYS A 285 2.47 -8.08 -3.39
N PRO A 286 3.74 -7.69 -3.20
CA PRO A 286 4.86 -8.58 -3.42
C PRO A 286 4.87 -9.77 -2.45
N LEU A 287 5.16 -10.97 -2.97
CA LEU A 287 5.26 -12.17 -2.15
C LEU A 287 6.60 -12.24 -1.43
N PHE A 288 7.69 -11.88 -2.10
CA PHE A 288 9.06 -11.80 -1.58
C PHE A 288 9.76 -10.56 -2.13
N ALA A 289 10.83 -10.13 -1.47
CA ALA A 289 11.86 -9.36 -2.13
C ALA A 289 12.74 -10.33 -2.91
N VAL A 290 12.98 -10.06 -4.20
CA VAL A 290 13.72 -10.96 -5.11
C VAL A 290 14.89 -10.23 -5.72
N TYR A 291 16.07 -10.83 -5.59
CA TYR A 291 17.34 -10.27 -6.11
C TYR A 291 18.09 -11.29 -6.93
N SER A 292 18.83 -10.82 -7.95
CA SER A 292 19.74 -11.63 -8.73
C SER A 292 21.18 -11.42 -8.26
N LEU A 293 21.88 -12.52 -8.04
CA LEU A 293 23.30 -12.58 -7.75
C LEU A 293 24.15 -12.81 -9.02
N GLU A 294 23.58 -12.68 -10.21
CA GLU A 294 24.27 -12.98 -11.48
C GLU A 294 25.53 -12.17 -11.65
N ASN A 295 25.47 -10.87 -11.34
CA ASN A 295 26.59 -9.92 -11.49
C ASN A 295 27.47 -9.84 -10.21
N VAL A 296 27.19 -10.65 -9.18
CA VAL A 296 27.94 -10.63 -7.92
C VAL A 296 29.08 -11.62 -7.97
N THR A 297 30.32 -11.15 -7.75
CA THR A 297 31.53 -11.98 -7.82
C THR A 297 31.63 -12.98 -6.66
N ASP A 298 31.32 -12.58 -5.44
CA ASP A 298 31.33 -13.42 -4.24
C ASP A 298 29.92 -13.56 -3.65
N LYS A 299 29.14 -14.47 -4.22
CA LYS A 299 27.74 -14.74 -3.86
C LYS A 299 27.58 -15.22 -2.42
N GLU A 300 28.50 -16.08 -1.95
CA GLU A 300 28.41 -16.66 -0.61
C GLU A 300 28.63 -15.61 0.47
N SER A 301 29.64 -14.75 0.30
CA SER A 301 29.90 -13.64 1.25
C SER A 301 28.74 -12.66 1.29
N ILE A 302 28.09 -12.34 0.16
CA ILE A 302 26.93 -11.46 0.13
C ILE A 302 25.73 -12.10 0.83
N VAL A 303 25.40 -13.34 0.54
CA VAL A 303 24.31 -14.08 1.22
C VAL A 303 24.58 -14.19 2.72
N LYS A 304 25.83 -14.42 3.12
CA LYS A 304 26.24 -14.45 4.53
C LYS A 304 26.10 -13.06 5.17
N ALA A 305 26.47 -11.99 4.47
CA ALA A 305 26.31 -10.61 4.99
C ALA A 305 24.82 -10.25 5.17
N ILE A 306 23.95 -10.59 4.19
CA ILE A 306 22.49 -10.41 4.27
C ILE A 306 21.92 -11.22 5.47
N THR A 307 22.38 -12.46 5.65
CA THR A 307 21.94 -13.31 6.75
C THR A 307 22.44 -12.77 8.11
N ASN A 308 23.68 -12.29 8.18
CA ASN A 308 24.25 -11.68 9.38
C ASN A 308 23.57 -10.35 9.74
N ALA A 309 23.01 -9.65 8.74
CA ALA A 309 22.13 -8.52 8.96
C ALA A 309 20.76 -8.92 9.55
N GLY A 310 20.48 -10.24 9.69
CA GLY A 310 19.28 -10.78 10.31
C GLY A 310 18.12 -11.03 9.33
N LEU A 311 18.34 -10.85 8.04
CA LEU A 311 17.38 -11.19 7.00
C LEU A 311 17.44 -12.69 6.68
N THR A 312 16.28 -13.29 6.40
CA THR A 312 16.21 -14.71 6.03
C THR A 312 16.19 -14.86 4.53
N VAL A 313 17.20 -15.55 3.98
CA VAL A 313 17.34 -15.83 2.55
C VAL A 313 16.77 -17.21 2.24
N TYR A 314 16.04 -17.30 1.15
CA TYR A 314 15.49 -18.53 0.59
C TYR A 314 15.96 -18.69 -0.85
N TYR A 315 15.97 -19.94 -1.33
CA TYR A 315 16.15 -20.29 -2.73
C TYR A 315 14.87 -20.95 -3.24
N TRP A 316 14.44 -20.62 -4.44
CA TRP A 316 13.22 -21.16 -5.04
C TRP A 316 13.23 -20.95 -6.57
N PRO A 317 12.64 -21.83 -7.36
CA PRO A 317 12.15 -23.17 -6.99
C PRO A 317 13.25 -24.21 -7.02
N THR A 318 12.96 -25.39 -6.44
CA THR A 318 13.69 -26.59 -6.82
C THR A 318 13.15 -27.05 -8.16
N LEU A 319 13.97 -27.05 -9.20
CA LEU A 319 13.57 -27.48 -10.54
C LEU A 319 13.53 -29.00 -10.64
N ASN A 320 12.58 -29.51 -11.46
CA ASN A 320 12.48 -30.93 -11.79
C ASN A 320 13.77 -31.42 -12.45
N SER A 321 14.15 -32.66 -12.16
CA SER A 321 15.33 -33.31 -12.75
C SER A 321 15.27 -33.42 -14.27
N ALA A 322 14.05 -33.59 -14.83
CA ALA A 322 13.83 -33.60 -16.28
C ALA A 322 14.19 -32.27 -16.96
N ILE A 323 14.04 -31.13 -16.25
CA ILE A 323 14.37 -29.79 -16.75
C ILE A 323 15.88 -29.52 -16.64
N LYS A 324 16.53 -30.03 -15.60
CA LYS A 324 17.96 -29.74 -15.32
C LYS A 324 18.91 -30.14 -16.45
N GLY A 325 18.53 -31.14 -17.28
CA GLY A 325 19.34 -31.66 -18.39
C GLY A 325 19.02 -31.08 -19.78
N VAL A 326 18.00 -30.22 -19.93
CA VAL A 326 17.52 -29.74 -21.22
C VAL A 326 18.12 -28.38 -21.57
N THR A 327 18.69 -28.25 -22.77
CA THR A 327 19.39 -27.05 -23.24
C THR A 327 18.45 -25.82 -23.35
N GLN A 328 17.19 -26.02 -23.71
CA GLN A 328 16.19 -24.96 -23.79
C GLN A 328 15.81 -24.32 -22.43
N SER A 329 16.09 -25.05 -21.34
CA SER A 329 15.84 -24.61 -19.95
C SER A 329 17.01 -23.84 -19.34
N ASN A 330 17.96 -23.34 -20.15
CA ASN A 330 19.14 -22.65 -19.62
C ASN A 330 18.77 -21.42 -18.78
N THR A 331 17.79 -20.64 -19.20
CA THR A 331 17.31 -19.47 -18.46
C THR A 331 16.72 -19.88 -17.10
N ALA A 332 15.84 -20.89 -17.04
CA ALA A 332 15.26 -21.37 -15.80
C ALA A 332 16.34 -21.86 -14.81
N ARG A 333 17.36 -22.59 -15.33
CA ARG A 333 18.49 -23.05 -14.52
C ARG A 333 19.31 -21.88 -13.97
N LEU A 334 19.64 -20.88 -14.79
CA LEU A 334 20.38 -19.70 -14.34
C LEU A 334 19.59 -18.90 -13.30
N LEU A 335 18.29 -18.71 -13.50
CA LEU A 335 17.42 -18.05 -12.53
C LEU A 335 17.40 -18.83 -11.20
N SER A 336 17.25 -20.17 -11.22
CA SER A 336 17.22 -20.97 -10.01
C SER A 336 18.54 -20.96 -9.21
N GLN A 337 19.67 -20.73 -9.89
CA GLN A 337 21.01 -20.66 -9.28
C GLN A 337 21.37 -19.28 -8.76
N ASN A 338 20.80 -18.23 -9.36
CA ASN A 338 21.19 -16.85 -9.09
C ASN A 338 20.17 -16.04 -8.30
N LEU A 339 18.91 -16.48 -8.25
CA LEU A 339 17.89 -15.72 -7.51
C LEU A 339 17.90 -16.07 -6.02
N ILE A 340 17.83 -15.03 -5.21
CA ILE A 340 17.56 -15.15 -3.77
C ILE A 340 16.26 -14.44 -3.42
N PHE A 341 15.58 -15.01 -2.44
CA PHE A 341 14.26 -14.57 -1.98
C PHE A 341 14.35 -14.19 -0.50
N ILE A 342 13.90 -13.00 -0.17
CA ILE A 342 13.91 -12.51 1.21
C ILE A 342 12.48 -12.27 1.66
N SER A 343 12.13 -12.74 2.85
CA SER A 343 10.79 -12.57 3.39
C SER A 343 10.46 -11.12 3.72
N ILE A 344 9.33 -10.68 3.21
CA ILE A 344 8.71 -9.38 3.49
C ILE A 344 7.29 -9.54 4.08
N SER A 345 7.08 -10.64 4.80
CA SER A 345 5.78 -10.95 5.41
C SER A 345 5.26 -9.77 6.25
N GLN A 346 3.97 -9.48 6.16
CA GLN A 346 3.30 -8.46 6.98
C GLN A 346 3.42 -8.69 8.49
N ASN A 347 3.80 -9.89 8.91
CA ASN A 347 4.05 -10.21 10.32
C ASN A 347 5.46 -9.85 10.81
N ILE A 348 6.34 -9.43 9.90
CA ILE A 348 7.64 -8.83 10.26
C ILE A 348 7.35 -7.39 10.63
N GLY A 349 7.52 -7.06 11.91
CA GLY A 349 7.38 -5.68 12.35
C GLY A 349 8.48 -4.81 11.75
N LEU A 350 8.14 -3.63 11.24
CA LEU A 350 9.11 -2.65 10.74
C LEU A 350 10.20 -2.38 11.78
N GLN A 351 9.87 -2.37 13.08
CA GLN A 351 10.82 -2.26 14.18
C GLN A 351 11.84 -3.41 14.23
N GLU A 352 11.43 -4.63 13.87
CA GLU A 352 12.34 -5.78 13.83
C GLU A 352 13.34 -5.63 12.68
N ILE A 353 12.90 -5.13 11.52
CA ILE A 353 13.79 -4.86 10.38
C ILE A 353 14.73 -3.68 10.70
N ALA A 354 14.21 -2.60 11.29
CA ALA A 354 14.99 -1.42 11.63
C ALA A 354 16.15 -1.71 12.63
N LYS A 355 15.92 -2.64 13.56
CA LYS A 355 16.98 -3.08 14.50
C LYS A 355 18.16 -3.78 13.82
N LEU A 356 17.98 -4.25 12.60
CA LEU A 356 19.03 -4.91 11.82
C LEU A 356 20.05 -3.90 11.27
N ARG A 357 19.70 -2.62 11.24
CA ARG A 357 20.58 -1.56 10.79
C ARG A 357 21.62 -1.24 11.89
N LYS A 358 22.91 -1.40 11.58
CA LYS A 358 24.01 -1.09 12.49
C LYS A 358 24.45 0.38 12.44
N GLU A 359 24.23 1.04 11.32
CA GLU A 359 24.59 2.44 11.13
C GLU A 359 23.45 3.37 11.56
N ARG A 360 23.78 4.38 12.32
CA ARG A 360 22.86 5.46 12.68
C ARG A 360 23.10 6.62 11.74
N VAL A 361 22.04 7.27 11.28
CA VAL A 361 22.18 8.60 10.70
C VAL A 361 22.79 9.46 11.80
N GLN A 362 24.01 9.97 11.56
CA GLN A 362 24.55 10.99 12.46
C GLN A 362 23.61 12.19 12.35
N ALA A 363 22.98 12.53 13.47
CA ALA A 363 22.30 13.79 13.58
C ALA A 363 23.36 14.87 13.31
N SER A 364 23.06 15.80 12.42
CA SER A 364 23.88 16.99 12.21
C SER A 364 23.75 17.88 13.46
N ASN A 365 24.46 17.50 14.53
CA ASN A 365 24.27 18.10 15.85
C ASN A 365 25.04 19.40 16.06
N ASP A 366 25.83 19.81 15.10
CA ASP A 366 26.76 20.92 15.34
C ASP A 366 26.03 22.23 15.00
N ASN A 367 25.68 22.99 16.08
CA ASN A 367 25.22 24.36 16.11
C ASN A 367 23.73 24.66 15.91
N MET A 368 22.81 23.72 16.18
CA MET A 368 21.38 24.04 16.21
C MET A 368 20.98 24.55 17.60
N LEU A 369 20.75 25.85 17.74
CA LEU A 369 20.25 26.45 18.97
C LEU A 369 18.69 26.40 18.95
N ILE A 370 18.09 25.65 19.87
CA ILE A 370 16.62 25.53 19.98
C ILE A 370 16.15 26.32 21.20
N ASN A 371 15.32 27.32 20.95
CA ASN A 371 14.71 28.18 21.97
C ASN A 371 13.22 27.88 22.09
N LYS A 372 12.75 27.73 23.34
CA LYS A 372 11.32 27.76 23.63
C LYS A 372 10.85 29.23 23.59
N VAL A 373 9.77 29.48 22.87
CA VAL A 373 9.19 30.81 22.71
C VAL A 373 7.75 30.81 23.22
N ASP A 374 7.40 31.81 23.99
CA ASP A 374 6.15 31.86 24.75
C ASP A 374 5.27 33.07 24.45
N ASN A 375 5.73 33.98 23.59
CA ASN A 375 4.99 35.19 23.28
C ASN A 375 5.02 35.56 21.79
N THR A 376 4.10 36.43 21.39
CA THR A 376 3.87 36.88 19.99
C THR A 376 5.03 37.68 19.39
N LYS A 377 6.01 38.12 20.19
CA LYS A 377 7.18 38.85 19.65
C LYS A 377 8.03 37.98 18.71
N TYR A 378 7.94 36.65 18.87
CA TYR A 378 8.64 35.67 18.01
C TYR A 378 7.81 35.20 16.82
N LYS A 379 6.60 35.75 16.65
CA LYS A 379 5.72 35.38 15.52
C LYS A 379 6.36 35.73 14.18
N GLY A 380 7.10 36.84 14.09
CA GLY A 380 7.83 37.21 12.87
C GLY A 380 8.87 36.18 12.44
N ASP A 381 9.64 35.62 13.39
CA ASP A 381 10.60 34.55 13.11
C ASP A 381 9.89 33.26 12.69
N TRP A 382 8.73 32.96 13.29
CA TRP A 382 7.90 31.84 12.92
C TRP A 382 7.37 31.96 11.49
N ASP A 383 6.77 33.11 11.17
CA ASP A 383 6.21 33.40 9.86
C ASP A 383 7.31 33.40 8.78
N TYR A 384 8.51 33.88 9.10
CA TYR A 384 9.67 33.80 8.21
C TYR A 384 9.98 32.35 7.80
N VAL A 385 9.97 31.41 8.74
CA VAL A 385 10.20 29.98 8.41
C VAL A 385 9.06 29.40 7.58
N ILE A 386 7.81 29.74 7.90
CA ILE A 386 6.62 29.31 7.15
C ILE A 386 6.68 29.81 5.70
N GLU A 387 7.14 31.05 5.47
CA GLU A 387 7.23 31.65 4.13
C GLU A 387 8.40 31.12 3.30
N ASN A 388 9.45 30.62 3.94
CA ASN A 388 10.66 30.16 3.26
C ASN A 388 10.81 28.63 3.24
N THR A 389 9.76 27.88 3.56
CA THR A 389 9.69 26.43 3.35
C THR A 389 9.06 26.08 2.01
N ASP A 390 9.38 24.90 1.45
CA ASP A 390 8.82 24.44 0.17
C ASP A 390 7.31 24.15 0.26
N LEU A 391 6.85 23.62 1.39
CA LEU A 391 5.46 23.26 1.63
C LEU A 391 5.21 23.36 3.14
N ALA A 392 4.59 24.42 3.59
CA ALA A 392 4.11 24.53 4.95
C ALA A 392 2.87 23.65 5.15
N ASN A 393 2.47 23.45 6.39
CA ASN A 393 1.23 22.73 6.70
C ASN A 393 0.47 23.41 7.85
N ILE A 394 -0.83 23.25 7.83
CA ILE A 394 -1.78 23.85 8.78
C ILE A 394 -1.45 23.54 10.24
N THR A 395 -0.97 22.33 10.54
CA THR A 395 -0.77 21.88 11.93
C THR A 395 0.44 22.52 12.61
N GLN A 396 1.31 23.18 11.85
CA GLN A 396 2.46 23.94 12.34
C GLN A 396 2.29 25.45 12.16
N ASP A 397 1.13 25.89 11.68
CA ASP A 397 0.79 27.30 11.65
C ASP A 397 0.52 27.83 13.07
N TRP A 398 0.95 29.07 13.35
CA TRP A 398 0.80 29.69 14.68
C TRP A 398 -0.67 29.77 15.10
N ASN A 399 -1.52 30.26 14.19
CA ASN A 399 -2.94 30.45 14.44
C ASN A 399 -3.67 29.14 14.70
N TYR A 400 -3.27 28.07 14.03
CA TYR A 400 -3.83 26.74 14.28
C TYR A 400 -3.57 26.24 15.71
N GLY A 401 -2.37 26.50 16.23
CA GLY A 401 -2.04 26.16 17.63
C GLY A 401 -2.93 26.93 18.61
N ASP A 402 -3.12 28.23 18.38
CA ASP A 402 -3.98 29.08 19.22
C ASP A 402 -5.45 28.63 19.14
N ALA A 403 -5.95 28.32 17.92
CA ALA A 403 -7.29 27.76 17.75
C ALA A 403 -7.48 26.43 18.49
N LYS A 404 -6.49 25.55 18.50
CA LYS A 404 -6.51 24.31 19.28
C LYS A 404 -6.56 24.56 20.78
N ALA A 405 -5.88 25.61 21.26
CA ALA A 405 -5.94 25.99 22.66
C ALA A 405 -7.33 26.48 23.05
N ILE A 406 -7.92 27.35 22.24
CA ILE A 406 -9.23 27.95 22.48
C ILE A 406 -10.36 26.90 22.37
N SER A 407 -10.39 26.12 21.28
CA SER A 407 -11.55 25.26 20.95
C SER A 407 -11.51 23.90 21.60
N GLN A 408 -10.32 23.35 21.87
CA GLN A 408 -10.16 21.93 22.26
C GLN A 408 -9.35 21.74 23.54
N ASN A 409 -9.10 22.81 24.28
CA ASN A 409 -8.38 22.76 25.55
C ASN A 409 -7.00 22.07 25.46
N TRP A 410 -6.25 22.37 24.37
CA TRP A 410 -4.85 22.05 24.27
C TRP A 410 -3.99 23.18 24.82
N ARG A 411 -2.85 22.87 25.39
CA ARG A 411 -1.78 23.84 25.67
C ARG A 411 -0.75 23.72 24.56
N VAL A 412 -0.16 24.84 24.16
CA VAL A 412 0.78 24.89 23.04
C VAL A 412 2.12 25.40 23.52
N ASP A 413 3.16 24.62 23.32
CA ASP A 413 4.55 25.06 23.45
C ASP A 413 5.15 25.21 22.05
N ARG A 414 5.87 26.30 21.80
CA ARG A 414 6.50 26.60 20.51
C ARG A 414 8.01 26.65 20.65
N TYR A 415 8.70 26.17 19.63
CA TYR A 415 10.16 26.12 19.59
C TYR A 415 10.65 26.60 18.24
N ILE A 416 11.68 27.48 18.26
CA ILE A 416 12.36 27.97 17.07
C ILE A 416 13.81 27.50 17.13
N SER A 417 14.29 26.99 16.02
CA SER A 417 15.69 26.66 15.81
C SER A 417 16.40 27.76 15.07
N TYR A 418 17.55 28.18 15.58
CA TYR A 418 18.39 29.23 15.01
C TYR A 418 19.73 28.69 14.58
N LYS A 419 20.29 29.28 13.52
CA LYS A 419 21.66 29.08 13.05
C LYS A 419 22.24 30.44 12.67
N ASN A 420 23.33 30.85 13.33
CA ASN A 420 23.91 32.17 13.16
C ASN A 420 22.86 33.30 13.33
N ASP A 421 22.08 33.21 14.40
CA ASP A 421 20.99 34.15 14.76
C ASP A 421 19.84 34.26 13.76
N LYS A 422 19.80 33.42 12.73
CA LYS A 422 18.67 33.35 11.79
C LYS A 422 17.75 32.21 12.14
N PRO A 423 16.42 32.40 12.12
CA PRO A 423 15.48 31.32 12.34
C PRO A 423 15.50 30.35 11.12
N ILE A 424 15.76 29.07 11.38
CA ILE A 424 15.87 28.04 10.34
C ILE A 424 14.80 26.96 10.45
N GLY A 425 14.18 26.79 11.62
CA GLY A 425 13.22 25.73 11.82
C GLY A 425 12.27 26.03 12.97
N ILE A 426 11.07 25.49 12.89
CA ILE A 426 10.00 25.68 13.88
C ILE A 426 9.31 24.36 14.20
N VAL A 427 8.79 24.26 15.43
CA VAL A 427 7.86 23.20 15.80
C VAL A 427 6.96 23.61 16.94
N GLN A 428 5.66 23.36 16.81
CA GLN A 428 4.72 23.45 17.92
C GLN A 428 4.35 22.09 18.49
N VAL A 429 4.30 22.03 19.82
CA VAL A 429 3.98 20.85 20.60
C VAL A 429 2.67 21.07 21.32
N LEU A 430 1.66 20.30 20.98
CA LEU A 430 0.39 20.29 21.67
C LEU A 430 0.47 19.45 22.94
N LYS A 431 -0.12 19.91 24.05
CA LYS A 431 -0.09 19.23 25.35
C LYS A 431 -1.50 19.06 25.91
N LYS A 432 -1.79 17.89 26.44
CA LYS A 432 -2.96 17.67 27.33
C LYS A 432 -2.46 17.58 28.76
N SER A 433 -3.08 18.42 29.61
CA SER A 433 -2.74 18.50 31.02
C SER A 433 -3.98 18.22 31.89
N PHE A 434 -3.77 17.63 33.05
CA PHE A 434 -4.81 17.44 34.06
C PHE A 434 -4.27 17.89 35.41
N LEU A 435 -4.98 18.72 36.12
CA LEU A 435 -4.55 19.33 37.39
C LEU A 435 -3.14 19.96 37.33
N GLY A 436 -2.82 20.60 36.20
CA GLY A 436 -1.50 21.23 36.00
C GLY A 436 -0.35 20.30 35.57
N ILE A 437 -0.59 19.00 35.53
CA ILE A 437 0.40 18.00 35.12
C ILE A 437 0.19 17.64 33.66
N ASP A 438 1.26 17.78 32.85
CA ASP A 438 1.23 17.39 31.44
C ASP A 438 1.22 15.84 31.32
N LEU A 439 0.15 15.29 30.75
CA LEU A 439 -0.05 13.84 30.63
C LEU A 439 0.52 13.27 29.33
N ILE A 440 0.39 14.02 28.24
CA ILE A 440 0.81 13.62 26.90
C ILE A 440 1.15 14.84 26.06
N THR A 441 2.15 14.70 25.21
CA THR A 441 2.56 15.71 24.24
C THR A 441 2.40 15.15 22.82
N ARG A 442 2.16 16.04 21.83
CA ARG A 442 1.97 15.64 20.44
C ARG A 442 2.60 16.65 19.49
N ILE A 443 3.36 16.15 18.51
CA ILE A 443 3.84 16.91 17.36
C ILE A 443 3.16 16.35 16.11
N ASN A 444 2.45 17.21 15.38
CA ASN A 444 1.80 16.85 14.13
C ASN A 444 2.51 17.52 12.96
N MET A 445 2.94 16.74 11.97
CA MET A 445 3.46 17.20 10.69
C MET A 445 4.56 18.28 10.81
N GLY A 446 5.40 18.15 11.81
CA GLY A 446 6.54 19.02 12.07
C GLY A 446 7.77 18.18 12.46
N PRO A 447 8.92 18.82 12.72
CA PRO A 447 9.26 20.23 12.51
C PRO A 447 9.20 20.70 11.06
N ILE A 448 9.08 22.02 10.87
CA ILE A 448 9.24 22.66 9.55
C ILE A 448 10.55 23.44 9.55
N PHE A 449 11.34 23.30 8.48
CA PHE A 449 12.57 24.03 8.23
C PHE A 449 12.46 24.88 6.96
N ILE A 450 13.23 25.95 6.86
CA ILE A 450 13.45 26.66 5.61
C ILE A 450 14.03 25.67 4.57
N LYS A 451 13.83 25.98 3.30
CA LYS A 451 14.16 25.05 2.18
C LYS A 451 15.58 24.51 2.23
N GLU A 452 16.56 25.37 2.50
CA GLU A 452 17.99 25.05 2.51
C GLU A 452 18.39 24.12 3.68
N GLU A 453 17.66 24.16 4.78
CA GLU A 453 17.92 23.36 5.99
C GLU A 453 16.93 22.19 6.14
N SER A 454 15.97 22.04 5.20
CA SER A 454 14.94 20.99 5.25
C SER A 454 15.54 19.64 4.85
N ASN A 455 15.82 18.82 5.85
CA ASN A 455 16.24 17.44 5.68
C ASN A 455 15.82 16.58 6.88
N VAL A 456 15.76 15.27 6.65
CA VAL A 456 15.32 14.29 7.66
C VAL A 456 16.17 14.35 8.93
N GLY A 457 17.48 14.58 8.80
CA GLY A 457 18.40 14.65 9.94
C GLY A 457 18.05 15.82 10.87
N ASN A 458 17.84 17.02 10.34
CA ASN A 458 17.48 18.20 11.10
C ASN A 458 16.10 18.05 11.77
N GLU A 459 15.10 17.52 11.05
CA GLU A 459 13.76 17.27 11.59
C GLU A 459 13.81 16.33 12.79
N LEU A 460 14.46 15.18 12.65
CA LEU A 460 14.55 14.19 13.74
C LEU A 460 15.41 14.66 14.90
N SER A 461 16.50 15.40 14.63
CA SER A 461 17.36 15.96 15.66
C SER A 461 16.62 16.98 16.53
N MET A 462 15.84 17.87 15.90
CA MET A 462 15.03 18.86 16.64
C MET A 462 14.03 18.19 17.58
N VAL A 463 13.32 17.16 17.10
CA VAL A 463 12.36 16.40 17.92
C VAL A 463 13.06 15.67 19.08
N GLU A 464 14.21 15.03 18.85
CA GLU A 464 14.98 14.35 19.89
C GLU A 464 15.49 15.30 20.95
N ILE A 465 16.02 16.46 20.56
CA ILE A 465 16.51 17.48 21.51
C ILE A 465 15.34 17.97 22.37
N ILE A 466 14.20 18.30 21.76
CA ILE A 466 13.00 18.78 22.46
C ILE A 466 12.48 17.70 23.41
N LYS A 467 12.36 16.46 22.96
CA LYS A 467 11.90 15.33 23.80
C LYS A 467 12.83 15.15 25.02
N LYS A 468 14.14 15.16 24.84
CA LYS A 468 15.12 14.95 25.92
C LYS A 468 15.19 16.13 26.88
N LYS A 469 15.16 17.37 26.36
CA LYS A 469 15.37 18.58 27.15
C LYS A 469 14.11 19.02 27.91
N TYR A 470 12.93 18.94 27.28
CA TYR A 470 11.72 19.55 27.82
C TYR A 470 10.63 18.52 28.21
N TYR A 471 10.64 17.32 27.64
CA TYR A 471 9.60 16.30 27.86
C TYR A 471 10.13 14.92 28.21
N ARG A 472 11.27 14.86 28.90
CA ARG A 472 11.98 13.61 29.19
C ARG A 472 11.10 12.50 29.78
N PHE A 473 10.17 12.85 30.65
CA PHE A 473 9.31 11.91 31.37
C PHE A 473 7.84 11.97 30.92
N ILE A 474 7.52 12.78 29.91
CA ILE A 474 6.15 12.92 29.40
C ILE A 474 6.05 12.15 28.10
N PRO A 475 5.05 11.24 27.95
CA PRO A 475 4.80 10.54 26.69
C PRO A 475 4.63 11.52 25.53
N MET A 476 5.30 11.26 24.42
CA MET A 476 5.18 12.07 23.22
C MET A 476 4.71 11.23 22.04
N VAL A 477 3.68 11.69 21.35
CA VAL A 477 3.25 11.19 20.05
C VAL A 477 3.81 12.10 18.97
N TYR A 478 4.40 11.50 17.96
CA TYR A 478 5.03 12.22 16.86
C TYR A 478 4.53 11.69 15.51
N ALA A 479 3.88 12.54 14.75
CA ALA A 479 3.54 12.32 13.34
C ALA A 479 4.51 13.14 12.48
N PRO A 480 5.56 12.53 11.89
CA PRO A 480 6.53 13.23 11.08
C PRO A 480 5.92 13.88 9.85
N ARG A 481 6.41 15.07 9.49
CA ARG A 481 6.12 15.70 8.20
C ARG A 481 6.77 14.94 7.04
N THR A 482 7.90 14.31 7.30
CA THR A 482 8.67 13.55 6.31
C THR A 482 7.78 12.56 5.57
N PHE A 483 7.90 12.55 4.26
CA PHE A 483 7.25 11.55 3.43
C PHE A 483 7.82 10.16 3.75
N MET A 484 7.04 9.13 3.45
CA MET A 484 7.44 7.75 3.71
C MET A 484 8.86 7.50 3.15
N HIS A 485 9.81 7.37 4.04
CA HIS A 485 11.22 7.17 3.72
C HIS A 485 11.84 6.13 4.65
N PRO A 486 12.39 5.03 4.13
CA PRO A 486 12.91 3.93 4.95
C PRO A 486 13.97 4.38 5.94
N GLU A 487 14.84 5.29 5.54
CA GLU A 487 15.91 5.80 6.40
C GLU A 487 15.38 6.60 7.60
N ALA A 488 14.38 7.46 7.39
CA ALA A 488 13.73 8.19 8.46
C ALA A 488 13.07 7.25 9.47
N MET A 489 12.39 6.21 8.99
CA MET A 489 11.78 5.19 9.84
C MET A 489 12.82 4.46 10.69
N THR A 490 13.91 3.99 10.08
CA THR A 490 14.96 3.27 10.80
C THR A 490 15.62 4.17 11.83
N THR A 491 15.82 5.44 11.53
CA THR A 491 16.42 6.43 12.45
C THR A 491 15.53 6.66 13.66
N LEU A 492 14.22 6.91 13.48
CA LEU A 492 13.27 7.06 14.59
C LEU A 492 13.29 5.83 15.51
N LEU A 493 13.19 4.64 14.92
CA LEU A 493 13.17 3.40 15.68
C LEU A 493 14.51 3.17 16.44
N SER A 494 15.64 3.58 15.85
CA SER A 494 16.95 3.52 16.51
C SER A 494 17.08 4.48 17.70
N TYR A 495 16.36 5.59 17.69
CA TYR A 495 16.25 6.53 18.80
C TYR A 495 15.27 6.07 19.90
N GLY A 496 14.67 4.88 19.75
CA GLY A 496 13.77 4.29 20.74
C GLY A 496 12.32 4.70 20.60
N TRP A 497 11.94 5.38 19.50
CA TRP A 497 10.54 5.58 19.15
C TRP A 497 9.89 4.24 18.81
N LYS A 498 8.62 4.10 19.12
CA LYS A 498 7.81 2.93 18.80
C LYS A 498 6.70 3.34 17.84
N THR A 499 6.37 2.50 16.87
CA THR A 499 5.29 2.75 15.93
C THR A 499 3.94 2.66 16.62
N LEU A 500 3.13 3.71 16.53
CA LEU A 500 1.74 3.74 16.97
C LEU A 500 0.82 3.39 15.81
N SER A 501 1.04 3.99 14.64
CA SER A 501 0.41 3.66 13.38
C SER A 501 1.43 3.70 12.26
N ILE A 502 1.42 2.69 11.40
CA ILE A 502 2.25 2.63 10.19
C ILE A 502 1.54 3.21 8.97
N HIS A 503 0.24 3.45 9.07
CA HIS A 503 -0.55 4.07 8.02
C HIS A 503 -0.37 5.58 8.06
N GLY A 504 0.58 6.07 7.29
CA GLY A 504 0.69 7.48 7.02
C GLY A 504 -0.52 7.96 6.21
N PHE A 505 -0.91 9.17 6.47
CA PHE A 505 -2.02 9.81 5.77
C PHE A 505 -1.63 10.08 4.30
N PRO A 506 -2.36 9.55 3.31
CA PRO A 506 -2.13 9.87 1.92
C PRO A 506 -2.73 11.23 1.59
N SER A 507 -1.97 12.07 0.93
CA SER A 507 -2.39 13.39 0.46
C SER A 507 -1.78 13.69 -0.91
N GLY A 508 -2.03 14.88 -1.45
CA GLY A 508 -1.43 15.33 -2.67
C GLY A 508 -1.44 16.85 -2.74
N TYR A 509 -0.42 17.42 -3.35
CA TYR A 509 -0.38 18.85 -3.60
C TYR A 509 -0.37 19.15 -5.09
N ILE A 510 -0.96 20.30 -5.44
CA ILE A 510 -0.87 20.88 -6.77
C ILE A 510 0.04 22.11 -6.73
N SER A 511 0.86 22.26 -7.75
CA SER A 511 1.64 23.47 -7.99
C SER A 511 0.87 24.37 -8.96
N ILE A 512 0.77 25.67 -8.64
CA ILE A 512 0.08 26.63 -9.48
C ILE A 512 1.15 27.37 -10.32
N PRO A 513 1.34 27.02 -11.61
CA PRO A 513 2.33 27.67 -12.46
C PRO A 513 1.91 29.11 -12.81
N ASP A 514 2.86 29.90 -13.34
CA ASP A 514 2.56 31.26 -13.82
C ASP A 514 1.71 31.22 -15.11
N ASP A 515 1.91 30.21 -15.93
CA ASP A 515 1.09 29.92 -17.10
C ASP A 515 -0.19 29.17 -16.69
N LEU A 516 -1.30 29.88 -16.65
CA LEU A 516 -2.60 29.32 -16.28
C LEU A 516 -3.17 28.37 -17.35
N ASP A 517 -2.81 28.54 -18.62
CA ASP A 517 -3.18 27.60 -19.68
C ASP A 517 -2.48 26.25 -19.49
N ARG A 518 -1.23 26.29 -19.06
CA ARG A 518 -0.50 25.09 -18.65
C ARG A 518 -1.16 24.44 -17.43
N PHE A 519 -1.55 25.23 -16.44
CA PHE A 519 -2.28 24.71 -15.27
C PHE A 519 -3.58 24.03 -15.67
N ARG A 520 -4.37 24.65 -16.55
CA ARG A 520 -5.61 24.08 -17.07
C ARG A 520 -5.38 22.79 -17.87
N SER A 521 -4.34 22.78 -18.71
CA SER A 521 -4.02 21.60 -19.55
C SER A 521 -3.54 20.41 -18.74
N SER A 522 -2.93 20.62 -17.57
CA SER A 522 -2.47 19.57 -16.67
C SER A 522 -3.60 18.78 -16.00
N LEU A 523 -4.81 19.34 -15.93
CA LEU A 523 -5.97 18.69 -15.33
C LEU A 523 -6.41 17.46 -16.14
N ASN A 524 -6.99 16.46 -15.47
CA ASN A 524 -7.59 15.30 -16.11
C ASN A 524 -8.69 15.73 -17.10
N SER A 525 -8.81 15.05 -18.24
CA SER A 525 -9.77 15.40 -19.30
C SER A 525 -11.24 15.44 -18.82
N LYS A 526 -11.65 14.48 -18.01
CA LYS A 526 -13.01 14.45 -17.43
C LYS A 526 -13.21 15.64 -16.49
N TRP A 527 -12.23 15.94 -15.66
CA TRP A 527 -12.28 17.05 -14.73
C TRP A 527 -12.33 18.41 -15.46
N ARG A 528 -11.54 18.60 -16.54
CA ARG A 528 -11.61 19.77 -17.42
C ARG A 528 -12.99 19.96 -18.06
N ASN A 529 -13.63 18.86 -18.46
CA ASN A 529 -14.98 18.92 -19.03
C ASN A 529 -16.02 19.35 -18.00
N GLN A 530 -15.88 18.89 -16.74
CA GLN A 530 -16.71 19.33 -15.62
C GLN A 530 -16.49 20.82 -15.32
N LEU A 531 -15.23 21.28 -15.31
CA LEU A 531 -14.91 22.70 -15.15
C LEU A 531 -15.55 23.56 -16.27
N LYS A 532 -15.43 23.12 -17.54
CA LYS A 532 -16.10 23.81 -18.67
C LYS A 532 -17.61 23.87 -18.52
N LEU A 533 -18.25 22.82 -17.99
CA LEU A 533 -19.67 22.81 -17.70
C LEU A 533 -20.01 23.87 -16.64
N ALA A 534 -19.23 23.92 -15.57
CA ALA A 534 -19.41 24.89 -14.51
C ALA A 534 -19.26 26.33 -15.01
N GLU A 535 -18.22 26.63 -15.78
CA GLU A 535 -17.97 27.96 -16.35
C GLU A 535 -19.08 28.40 -17.35
N LYS A 536 -19.70 27.48 -18.05
CA LYS A 536 -20.83 27.76 -18.96
C LYS A 536 -22.15 27.97 -18.24
N SER A 537 -22.26 27.66 -16.98
CA SER A 537 -23.49 27.77 -16.19
C SER A 537 -23.90 29.20 -15.90
N GLY A 538 -22.99 30.19 -16.06
CA GLY A 538 -23.23 31.61 -15.78
C GLY A 538 -23.07 32.00 -14.30
N TYR A 539 -22.71 31.06 -13.43
CA TYR A 539 -22.38 31.36 -12.04
C TYR A 539 -21.03 32.04 -11.92
N THR A 540 -20.90 32.91 -10.90
CA THR A 540 -19.67 33.62 -10.60
C THR A 540 -19.09 33.21 -9.26
N LEU A 541 -17.77 33.28 -9.15
CA LEU A 541 -17.09 33.12 -7.87
C LEU A 541 -17.28 34.36 -7.05
N CYS A 542 -17.71 34.17 -5.81
CA CYS A 542 -17.85 35.22 -4.80
C CYS A 542 -16.79 35.02 -3.70
N ASP A 543 -16.17 36.09 -3.28
CA ASP A 543 -15.23 36.22 -2.15
C ASP A 543 -15.67 37.28 -1.12
N ASP A 544 -16.94 37.75 -1.26
CA ASP A 544 -17.55 38.64 -0.32
C ASP A 544 -17.71 38.01 1.08
N GLU A 545 -17.78 38.83 2.10
CA GLU A 545 -17.90 38.38 3.48
C GLU A 545 -19.16 37.53 3.68
N VAL A 546 -18.97 36.35 4.24
CA VAL A 546 -20.05 35.42 4.58
C VAL A 546 -20.10 35.25 6.08
N ASP A 547 -21.31 35.32 6.66
CA ASP A 547 -21.50 34.91 8.05
C ASP A 547 -21.04 33.44 8.23
N PHE A 548 -19.95 33.27 8.95
CA PHE A 548 -19.33 31.94 9.13
C PHE A 548 -20.24 30.98 9.90
N ASN A 549 -21.20 31.50 10.70
CA ASN A 549 -22.20 30.63 11.35
C ASN A 549 -23.09 29.93 10.32
N THR A 550 -23.46 30.62 9.24
CA THR A 550 -24.20 30.00 8.11
C THR A 550 -23.42 28.82 7.50
N ILE A 551 -22.11 28.99 7.30
CA ILE A 551 -21.24 27.90 6.80
C ILE A 551 -21.22 26.71 7.78
N ILE A 552 -21.12 27.00 9.09
CA ILE A 552 -21.10 25.95 10.13
C ILE A 552 -22.43 25.20 10.19
N GLU A 553 -23.56 25.86 10.05
CA GLU A 553 -24.88 25.21 10.03
C GLU A 553 -25.00 24.26 8.84
N ILE A 554 -24.68 24.72 7.63
CA ILE A 554 -24.65 23.90 6.41
C ILE A 554 -23.73 22.68 6.61
N TYR A 555 -22.54 22.91 7.17
CA TYR A 555 -21.56 21.83 7.39
C TYR A 555 -22.02 20.80 8.43
N LYS A 556 -22.74 21.23 9.48
CA LYS A 556 -23.38 20.34 10.47
C LYS A 556 -24.45 19.46 9.83
N GLU A 557 -25.32 20.07 9.04
CA GLU A 557 -26.39 19.34 8.35
C GLU A 557 -25.81 18.28 7.42
N GLU A 558 -24.77 18.61 6.64
CA GLU A 558 -24.09 17.64 5.78
C GLU A 558 -23.45 16.48 6.54
N GLN A 559 -22.76 16.77 7.65
CA GLN A 559 -22.16 15.75 8.48
C GLN A 559 -23.22 14.79 9.07
N ALA A 560 -24.37 15.31 9.49
CA ALA A 560 -25.47 14.54 10.00
C ALA A 560 -26.12 13.67 8.91
N GLU A 561 -26.40 14.26 7.73
CA GLU A 561 -26.99 13.56 6.59
C GLU A 561 -26.11 12.40 6.09
N LYS A 562 -24.80 12.66 5.95
CA LYS A 562 -23.84 11.68 5.41
C LYS A 562 -23.20 10.79 6.47
N ASN A 563 -23.53 10.98 7.74
CA ASN A 563 -23.02 10.23 8.89
C ASN A 563 -21.48 10.09 8.90
N TYR A 564 -20.75 11.20 8.72
CA TYR A 564 -19.30 11.22 8.80
C TYR A 564 -18.79 12.26 9.81
N LYS A 565 -17.59 12.00 10.34
CA LYS A 565 -16.91 12.94 11.24
C LYS A 565 -15.89 13.76 10.46
N GLY A 566 -16.22 15.02 10.18
CA GLY A 566 -15.33 15.96 9.52
C GLY A 566 -14.45 16.75 10.49
N VAL A 567 -14.05 17.97 10.08
CA VAL A 567 -13.32 18.90 10.93
C VAL A 567 -14.21 19.37 12.09
N ASP A 568 -13.62 19.50 13.26
CA ASP A 568 -14.34 19.98 14.46
C ASP A 568 -14.83 21.42 14.26
N GLN A 569 -16.11 21.62 14.50
CA GLN A 569 -16.79 22.89 14.24
C GLN A 569 -16.28 24.03 15.15
N ASN A 570 -15.99 23.72 16.42
CA ASN A 570 -15.45 24.71 17.34
C ASN A 570 -14.04 25.14 16.91
N LEU A 571 -13.28 24.24 16.30
CA LEU A 571 -11.99 24.55 15.72
C LEU A 571 -12.13 25.48 14.51
N LEU A 572 -13.12 25.21 13.63
CA LEU A 572 -13.40 26.07 12.48
C LEU A 572 -13.79 27.49 12.92
N LEU A 573 -14.70 27.61 13.88
CA LEU A 573 -15.12 28.89 14.46
C LEU A 573 -13.92 29.62 15.08
N ALA A 574 -13.12 28.95 15.91
CA ALA A 574 -11.97 29.56 16.56
C ALA A 574 -10.92 30.09 15.56
N ILE A 575 -10.78 29.47 14.39
CA ILE A 575 -9.91 29.97 13.32
C ILE A 575 -10.54 31.14 12.59
N ALA A 576 -11.84 31.07 12.30
CA ALA A 576 -12.56 32.12 11.59
C ALA A 576 -12.61 33.46 12.39
N ASP A 577 -12.78 33.37 13.72
CA ASP A 577 -12.89 34.50 14.63
C ASP A 577 -11.56 35.22 14.93
N MET A 578 -10.44 34.74 14.36
CA MET A 578 -9.16 35.42 14.56
C MET A 578 -9.08 36.72 13.80
N GLU A 579 -8.51 37.76 14.40
CA GLU A 579 -8.32 39.08 13.81
C GLU A 579 -7.69 39.02 12.40
N CYS A 580 -6.74 38.13 12.21
CA CYS A 580 -6.13 37.83 10.91
C CYS A 580 -6.40 36.38 10.54
N SER A 581 -7.65 36.03 10.24
CA SER A 581 -8.02 34.67 9.89
C SER A 581 -7.25 34.21 8.66
N PRO A 582 -6.63 33.00 8.73
CA PRO A 582 -5.96 32.40 7.58
C PRO A 582 -6.93 31.83 6.55
N PHE A 583 -8.23 31.83 6.81
CA PHE A 583 -9.22 31.32 5.87
C PHE A 583 -9.37 32.25 4.66
N ARG A 584 -9.48 31.60 3.49
CA ARG A 584 -9.97 32.18 2.24
C ARG A 584 -11.17 31.35 1.83
N ILE A 585 -12.32 32.02 1.78
CA ILE A 585 -13.61 31.39 1.52
C ILE A 585 -14.10 31.86 0.16
N TYR A 586 -14.26 30.93 -0.73
CA TYR A 586 -14.85 31.16 -2.05
C TYR A 586 -16.19 30.44 -2.12
N HIS A 587 -17.21 31.09 -2.63
CA HIS A 587 -18.56 30.54 -2.68
C HIS A 587 -19.29 30.91 -3.98
N VAL A 588 -20.39 30.20 -4.21
CA VAL A 588 -21.31 30.49 -5.34
C VAL A 588 -22.72 30.59 -4.80
N LYS A 589 -23.43 31.64 -5.22
CA LYS A 589 -24.85 31.86 -4.91
C LYS A 589 -25.70 31.68 -6.18
N ASN A 590 -26.92 31.19 -6.02
CA ASN A 590 -27.88 31.11 -7.12
C ASN A 590 -28.60 32.48 -7.33
N SER A 591 -29.50 32.54 -8.31
CA SER A 591 -30.26 33.75 -8.63
C SER A 591 -31.16 34.27 -7.49
N GLU A 592 -31.44 33.43 -6.51
CA GLU A 592 -32.21 33.76 -5.30
C GLU A 592 -31.30 34.21 -4.16
N GLY A 593 -29.98 34.28 -4.36
CA GLY A 593 -29.02 34.67 -3.34
C GLY A 593 -28.65 33.51 -2.38
N LYS A 594 -29.16 32.33 -2.58
CA LYS A 594 -28.85 31.13 -1.77
C LYS A 594 -27.48 30.60 -2.13
N MET A 595 -26.66 30.29 -1.13
CA MET A 595 -25.38 29.60 -1.33
C MET A 595 -25.62 28.18 -1.80
N ILE A 596 -25.00 27.78 -2.94
CA ILE A 596 -25.10 26.45 -3.55
C ILE A 596 -23.79 25.66 -3.48
N ALA A 597 -22.66 26.33 -3.24
CA ALA A 597 -21.37 25.71 -3.03
C ALA A 597 -20.41 26.68 -2.29
N PHE A 598 -19.48 26.11 -1.52
CA PHE A 598 -18.34 26.86 -0.97
C PHE A 598 -17.12 25.96 -0.82
N ASP A 599 -15.94 26.58 -0.91
CA ASP A 599 -14.64 26.02 -0.57
C ASP A 599 -13.93 26.91 0.44
N ILE A 600 -13.37 26.30 1.50
CA ILE A 600 -12.55 26.97 2.50
C ILE A 600 -11.10 26.51 2.30
N PHE A 601 -10.22 27.47 2.05
CA PHE A 601 -8.78 27.25 2.03
C PHE A 601 -8.16 27.85 3.30
N TYR A 602 -7.20 27.13 3.86
CA TYR A 602 -6.36 27.66 4.94
C TYR A 602 -5.02 28.10 4.34
N LYS A 603 -4.75 29.41 4.30
CA LYS A 603 -3.50 29.96 3.78
C LYS A 603 -2.42 29.95 4.86
N HIS A 604 -1.23 29.45 4.53
CA HIS A 604 -0.06 29.43 5.39
C HIS A 604 1.21 29.72 4.57
N GLY A 605 1.72 30.94 4.70
CA GLY A 605 2.83 31.46 3.88
C GLY A 605 2.54 31.38 2.38
N LYS A 606 3.43 30.80 1.59
CA LYS A 606 3.28 30.58 0.14
C LYS A 606 2.52 29.29 -0.22
N SER A 607 1.90 28.66 0.76
CA SER A 607 1.09 27.46 0.57
C SER A 607 -0.33 27.67 1.08
N ALA A 608 -1.25 26.82 0.64
CA ALA A 608 -2.60 26.72 1.20
C ALA A 608 -3.01 25.26 1.34
N THR A 609 -3.97 25.00 2.20
CA THR A 609 -4.62 23.68 2.32
C THR A 609 -6.09 23.81 1.91
N TYR A 610 -6.56 22.99 0.99
CA TYR A 610 -7.98 22.81 0.69
C TYR A 610 -8.63 22.09 1.89
N TYR A 611 -9.31 22.85 2.72
CA TYR A 611 -9.67 22.43 4.07
C TYR A 611 -11.07 21.86 4.18
N VAL A 612 -12.07 22.58 3.65
CA VAL A 612 -13.47 22.12 3.58
C VAL A 612 -14.04 22.52 2.23
N GLY A 613 -14.78 21.63 1.59
CA GLY A 613 -15.56 21.93 0.39
C GLY A 613 -16.95 21.33 0.51
N TRP A 614 -17.96 22.07 0.08
CA TRP A 614 -19.35 21.68 0.10
C TRP A 614 -20.10 22.13 -1.14
N ASN A 615 -21.11 21.38 -1.55
CA ASN A 615 -22.10 21.77 -2.54
C ASN A 615 -23.44 21.09 -2.31
N ASP A 616 -24.53 21.78 -2.60
CA ASP A 616 -25.88 21.23 -2.62
C ASP A 616 -26.19 20.46 -3.92
N GLN A 617 -27.45 20.11 -4.16
CA GLN A 617 -27.87 19.41 -5.37
C GLN A 617 -27.64 20.24 -6.64
N GLU A 618 -27.89 21.55 -6.59
CA GLU A 618 -27.69 22.48 -7.71
C GLU A 618 -26.20 22.66 -8.00
N GLY A 619 -25.39 22.85 -6.96
CA GLY A 619 -23.94 22.92 -7.07
C GLY A 619 -23.32 21.64 -7.65
N ARG A 620 -23.83 20.47 -7.28
CA ARG A 620 -23.40 19.18 -7.89
C ARG A 620 -23.78 19.08 -9.35
N LYS A 621 -25.00 19.47 -9.72
CA LYS A 621 -25.48 19.45 -11.11
C LYS A 621 -24.55 20.24 -12.03
N TYR A 622 -24.08 21.39 -11.59
CA TYR A 622 -23.21 22.28 -12.37
C TYR A 622 -21.71 22.13 -12.03
N CYS A 623 -21.31 21.14 -11.24
CA CYS A 623 -19.91 20.87 -10.88
C CYS A 623 -19.20 22.05 -10.20
N MET A 624 -19.88 22.75 -9.26
CA MET A 624 -19.37 23.96 -8.64
C MET A 624 -18.09 23.76 -7.81
N ASN A 625 -17.85 22.60 -7.21
CA ASN A 625 -16.57 22.34 -6.54
C ASN A 625 -15.39 22.31 -7.52
N ASN A 626 -15.58 21.88 -8.78
CA ASN A 626 -14.55 21.99 -9.81
C ASN A 626 -14.26 23.47 -10.12
N PHE A 627 -15.31 24.29 -10.17
CA PHE A 627 -15.22 25.72 -10.41
C PHE A 627 -14.47 26.42 -9.27
N LEU A 628 -14.92 26.22 -8.03
CA LEU A 628 -14.36 26.84 -6.85
C LEU A 628 -12.90 26.45 -6.60
N LEU A 629 -12.57 25.15 -6.70
CA LEU A 629 -11.20 24.69 -6.49
C LEU A 629 -10.23 25.26 -7.54
N TYR A 630 -10.66 25.33 -8.82
CA TYR A 630 -9.80 25.86 -9.89
C TYR A 630 -9.65 27.38 -9.81
N HIS A 631 -10.75 28.11 -9.73
CA HIS A 631 -10.73 29.58 -9.69
C HIS A 631 -10.22 30.08 -8.34
N GLY A 632 -10.55 29.41 -7.22
CA GLY A 632 -9.98 29.72 -5.91
C GLY A 632 -8.45 29.53 -5.87
N ALA A 633 -7.92 28.52 -6.57
CA ALA A 633 -6.47 28.37 -6.72
C ALA A 633 -5.86 29.57 -7.47
N ILE A 634 -6.55 30.11 -8.47
CA ILE A 634 -6.09 31.31 -9.21
C ILE A 634 -6.12 32.56 -8.32
N GLU A 635 -7.16 32.73 -7.52
CA GLU A 635 -7.23 33.85 -6.57
C GLU A 635 -6.12 33.75 -5.50
N LEU A 636 -5.91 32.57 -4.92
CA LEU A 636 -4.82 32.31 -3.99
C LEU A 636 -3.43 32.60 -4.59
N LYS A 637 -3.24 32.32 -5.90
CA LYS A 637 -2.01 32.67 -6.59
C LYS A 637 -1.75 34.18 -6.61
N LYS A 638 -2.78 35.01 -6.78
CA LYS A 638 -2.65 36.49 -6.71
C LYS A 638 -2.16 36.95 -5.34
N GLU A 639 -2.46 36.16 -4.27
CA GLU A 639 -1.96 36.36 -2.92
C GLU A 639 -0.58 35.73 -2.63
N GLY A 640 0.12 35.25 -3.66
CA GLY A 640 1.45 34.67 -3.54
C GLY A 640 1.50 33.18 -3.22
N VAL A 641 0.35 32.47 -3.21
CA VAL A 641 0.33 31.02 -3.01
C VAL A 641 0.82 30.32 -4.28
N THR A 642 1.76 29.42 -4.11
CA THR A 642 2.36 28.64 -5.20
C THR A 642 1.97 27.16 -5.18
N LYS A 643 1.56 26.67 -4.01
CA LYS A 643 1.18 25.24 -3.82
C LYS A 643 -0.07 25.12 -2.96
N ILE A 644 -0.94 24.18 -3.32
CA ILE A 644 -2.13 23.85 -2.53
C ILE A 644 -2.07 22.36 -2.18
N ASP A 645 -2.08 22.05 -0.89
CA ASP A 645 -2.32 20.69 -0.39
C ASP A 645 -3.82 20.40 -0.47
N LEU A 646 -4.20 19.37 -1.19
CA LEU A 646 -5.60 18.97 -1.38
C LEU A 646 -6.18 18.24 -0.15
N GLY A 647 -5.37 18.00 0.89
CA GLY A 647 -5.77 17.20 2.04
C GLY A 647 -5.93 15.72 1.68
N GLY A 648 -6.57 14.95 2.55
CA GLY A 648 -6.66 13.50 2.41
C GLY A 648 -7.16 13.00 1.06
N ILE A 649 -6.43 12.05 0.51
CA ILE A 649 -6.77 11.30 -0.71
C ILE A 649 -6.88 9.83 -0.33
N ASP A 650 -7.91 9.47 0.43
CA ASP A 650 -8.17 8.09 0.84
C ASP A 650 -9.13 7.42 -0.16
N ALA A 651 -8.57 6.67 -1.10
CA ALA A 651 -9.34 5.96 -2.13
C ALA A 651 -10.21 4.81 -1.55
N ILE A 652 -9.99 4.42 -0.30
CA ILE A 652 -10.72 3.34 0.35
C ILE A 652 -11.93 3.89 1.12
N LYS A 653 -11.68 4.89 1.97
CA LYS A 653 -12.74 5.45 2.85
C LYS A 653 -13.59 6.51 2.16
N THR A 654 -12.99 7.26 1.22
CA THR A 654 -13.62 8.41 0.55
C THR A 654 -13.35 8.40 -0.95
N GLU A 655 -13.74 7.31 -1.63
CA GLU A 655 -13.42 7.06 -3.03
C GLU A 655 -13.84 8.22 -3.97
N SER A 656 -15.05 8.76 -3.79
CA SER A 656 -15.55 9.86 -4.62
C SER A 656 -14.73 11.15 -4.45
N ILE A 657 -14.35 11.48 -3.21
CA ILE A 657 -13.52 12.63 -2.88
C ILE A 657 -12.10 12.42 -3.42
N ALA A 658 -11.56 11.22 -3.26
CA ALA A 658 -10.24 10.88 -3.81
C ALA A 658 -10.23 11.00 -5.34
N LYS A 659 -11.24 10.48 -6.04
CA LYS A 659 -11.38 10.64 -7.51
C LYS A 659 -11.48 12.10 -7.94
N PHE A 660 -12.22 12.91 -7.19
CA PHE A 660 -12.33 14.36 -7.44
C PHE A 660 -10.96 15.04 -7.33
N LYS A 661 -10.26 14.85 -6.22
CA LYS A 661 -8.93 15.43 -5.98
C LYS A 661 -7.87 14.94 -6.97
N MET A 662 -7.86 13.64 -7.28
CA MET A 662 -6.98 13.05 -8.30
C MET A 662 -7.20 13.62 -9.71
N GLY A 663 -8.39 14.17 -9.98
CA GLY A 663 -8.69 14.86 -11.24
C GLY A 663 -7.88 16.14 -11.46
N MET A 664 -7.37 16.76 -10.39
CA MET A 664 -6.43 17.89 -10.43
C MET A 664 -5.00 17.47 -10.81
N ASN A 665 -4.74 16.17 -10.98
CA ASN A 665 -3.42 15.58 -11.27
C ASN A 665 -2.34 15.99 -10.24
N PRO A 666 -2.58 15.80 -8.92
CA PRO A 666 -1.67 16.21 -7.88
C PRO A 666 -0.42 15.33 -7.82
N ASP A 667 0.67 15.88 -7.29
CA ASP A 667 1.81 15.10 -6.80
C ASP A 667 1.39 14.40 -5.50
N VAL A 668 1.10 13.10 -5.60
CA VAL A 668 0.62 12.29 -4.47
C VAL A 668 1.79 11.89 -3.57
N TYR A 669 1.60 12.03 -2.27
CA TYR A 669 2.56 11.63 -1.26
C TYR A 669 1.88 10.92 -0.08
N ARG A 670 2.68 10.23 0.71
CA ARG A 670 2.23 9.61 1.95
C ARG A 670 3.19 9.98 3.07
N HIS A 671 2.65 10.46 4.18
CA HIS A 671 3.44 10.69 5.38
C HIS A 671 3.85 9.37 6.04
N MET A 672 4.92 9.41 6.81
CA MET A 672 5.24 8.35 7.76
C MET A 672 4.10 8.30 8.80
N GLY A 673 3.79 7.12 9.30
CA GLY A 673 2.75 6.96 10.30
C GLY A 673 3.02 7.71 11.62
N GLU A 674 2.38 7.31 12.68
CA GLU A 674 2.56 7.91 14.00
C GLU A 674 3.51 7.07 14.85
N TYR A 675 4.34 7.75 15.62
CA TYR A 675 5.32 7.16 16.54
C TYR A 675 5.07 7.67 17.94
N TYR A 676 5.47 6.90 18.95
CA TYR A 676 5.44 7.36 20.33
C TYR A 676 6.74 7.02 21.06
N LYS A 677 7.06 7.82 22.06
CA LYS A 677 8.20 7.63 22.96
C LYS A 677 7.79 8.03 24.38
N LEU A 678 8.09 7.17 25.36
CA LEU A 678 7.83 7.40 26.78
C LEU A 678 8.91 8.26 27.41
#